data_2895417d48c95d78d1612c240caa6fd5
#
_entry.id   2895417d48c95d78d1612c240caa6fd5
#
_cell.length_a   1.000
_cell.length_b   1.000
_cell.length_c   1.000
_cell.angle_alpha   90.00
_cell.angle_beta   90.00
_cell.angle_gamma   90.00
#
_symmetry.space_group_name_H-M   'P 1'
#
loop_
_entity.id
_entity.type
_entity.pdbx_description
1 polymer ?
#
loop_
_entity_poly.entity_id
_entity_poly.type
_entity_poly.pdbx_seq_one_letter_code
_entity_poly.pdbx_strand_id
1 'polypeptide(L)'
;MKIFKSKRSTNAHPARNRKIFGIWMIGVTLLILGGFVLRFSFVATVGEVDSNNLAKQRQKQYQTDTVLQAKRGAILDKTGNVIAEDSNTYTIFAILDKQSKDSNNKPDYVVDKAKTAKILSRYLAMSEAKILARLTPGKNMYQVEFGTSGTKLSLAIKKQIDAEKLPGIHFRETPSRLYPNGVFASQVIGLAQAQGKSTSLTGVMGLEKQFNTVLAGTNGYRRSQTDAYGYKLPNAKTNLKTPVNGGTVYTTLDSGLQAYLETLMTDVQNKYEPKGMTAVLMNAKTGQILAATQRPTFDASTGEGLGDMWRDSLVEDNYEPGSVMKIVTLAAAIQSGKYHPNDYYQSGSIKLDGGTVNDWRTGGWGSIPLSKAFPLSSNVGMVKIEQAMGAGIWKQYLDKFRFGQKTGITLPGETSGHISFERPLDQAITSFGQGIEVNVMQMLQAISAVSNGGKMLKPQIVSKVISQNGKTKVYKPEVVGQPISKETAAQVIDAMRHVVNDEDGTGVAYKMPGVDLAVKTGTGQIASPQGGYLTGDSNYSFSVAGVAPASDPQYVLYLAMKQPQKMTEPAESILASIFKPMMQRALDTTANGAVADDTNTATIPAVTNAALTTAQASLKQANFDVATVGTGNKVVQQLPTSGTKALHGSRVLLLTNGAMTMPDLTGWSKSDVLKFVQLTGKKFKLVGDGFVTQQSIAAGTLLGDTSGTIKFKQQ
;
A
#
# COMPACT_ATOMS: atom_id res chain seq x y z
N MET A 1 68.78 0.96 -83.24
CA MET A 1 67.92 -0.05 -82.67
C MET A 1 68.78 -1.18 -82.13
N LYS A 2 69.16 -1.13 -80.85
CA LYS A 2 70.04 -2.14 -80.19
C LYS A 2 69.21 -2.93 -79.19
N ILE A 3 69.07 -4.22 -79.46
CA ILE A 3 68.36 -5.18 -78.65
C ILE A 3 69.28 -5.61 -77.48
N PHE A 4 68.91 -5.30 -76.26
CA PHE A 4 69.58 -5.82 -75.03
C PHE A 4 69.12 -7.25 -74.78
N LYS A 5 70.01 -8.23 -74.94
CA LYS A 5 69.85 -9.61 -74.52
C LYS A 5 70.15 -9.68 -72.98
N SER A 6 69.13 -9.96 -72.21
CA SER A 6 69.29 -10.31 -70.79
C SER A 6 69.91 -11.70 -70.63
N LYS A 7 71.08 -11.82 -70.05
CA LYS A 7 71.64 -13.09 -69.59
C LYS A 7 70.91 -13.60 -68.39
N ARG A 8 70.13 -14.65 -68.54
CA ARG A 8 69.64 -15.44 -67.41
C ARG A 8 70.79 -16.21 -66.77
N SER A 9 71.17 -15.88 -65.55
CA SER A 9 72.07 -16.68 -64.73
C SER A 9 71.30 -17.90 -64.22
N THR A 10 71.58 -19.09 -64.76
CA THR A 10 71.09 -20.38 -64.27
C THR A 10 72.11 -20.98 -63.31
N ASN A 11 72.10 -20.52 -62.06
CA ASN A 11 72.68 -21.24 -60.89
C ASN A 11 71.67 -21.39 -59.81
N ALA A 12 70.58 -22.11 -60.13
CA ALA A 12 69.67 -22.55 -59.09
C ALA A 12 70.11 -23.93 -58.58
N HIS A 13 70.61 -24.02 -57.37
CA HIS A 13 70.86 -25.28 -56.69
C HIS A 13 69.56 -25.70 -55.93
N PRO A 14 68.59 -26.38 -56.55
CA PRO A 14 67.27 -26.65 -55.96
C PRO A 14 67.35 -27.54 -54.74
N ALA A 15 68.36 -28.42 -54.67
CA ALA A 15 68.54 -29.25 -53.43
C ALA A 15 68.99 -28.47 -52.20
N ARG A 16 69.87 -27.44 -52.42
CA ARG A 16 70.31 -26.57 -51.29
C ARG A 16 69.20 -25.65 -50.79
N ASN A 17 68.39 -25.10 -51.67
CA ASN A 17 67.27 -24.28 -51.35
C ASN A 17 66.18 -25.06 -50.59
N ARG A 18 65.90 -26.33 -50.98
CA ARG A 18 64.98 -27.22 -50.26
C ARG A 18 65.49 -27.51 -48.79
N LYS A 19 66.78 -27.77 -48.61
CA LYS A 19 67.38 -28.00 -47.32
C LYS A 19 67.27 -26.71 -46.41
N ILE A 20 67.60 -25.57 -46.99
CA ILE A 20 67.50 -24.29 -46.27
C ILE A 20 66.06 -23.98 -45.90
N PHE A 21 65.11 -24.18 -46.82
CA PHE A 21 63.68 -24.00 -46.57
C PHE A 21 63.14 -25.00 -45.48
N GLY A 22 63.60 -26.27 -45.54
CA GLY A 22 63.25 -27.26 -44.51
C GLY A 22 63.77 -26.85 -43.12
N ILE A 23 65.00 -26.36 -42.98
CA ILE A 23 65.56 -25.87 -41.72
C ILE A 23 64.78 -24.63 -41.23
N TRP A 24 64.42 -23.72 -42.12
CA TRP A 24 63.58 -22.55 -41.81
C TRP A 24 62.19 -22.98 -41.32
N MET A 25 61.54 -23.94 -41.98
CA MET A 25 60.26 -24.50 -41.55
C MET A 25 60.35 -25.13 -40.17
N ILE A 26 61.38 -25.94 -39.92
CA ILE A 26 61.61 -26.50 -38.56
C ILE A 26 61.82 -25.41 -37.52
N GLY A 27 62.61 -24.39 -37.84
CA GLY A 27 62.83 -23.26 -36.93
C GLY A 27 61.56 -22.50 -36.61
N VAL A 28 60.75 -22.20 -37.60
CA VAL A 28 59.42 -21.56 -37.40
C VAL A 28 58.50 -22.45 -36.58
N THR A 29 58.45 -23.76 -36.88
CA THR A 29 57.65 -24.71 -36.11
C THR A 29 58.05 -24.77 -34.63
N LEU A 30 59.36 -24.84 -34.38
CA LEU A 30 59.92 -24.82 -33.02
C LEU A 30 59.65 -23.49 -32.26
N LEU A 31 59.71 -22.36 -32.98
CA LEU A 31 59.35 -21.06 -32.45
C LEU A 31 57.87 -20.96 -32.06
N ILE A 32 56.99 -21.47 -32.92
CA ILE A 32 55.56 -21.55 -32.66
C ILE A 32 55.33 -22.50 -31.47
N LEU A 33 55.94 -23.68 -31.44
CA LEU A 33 55.80 -24.63 -30.33
C LEU A 33 56.30 -24.04 -29.01
N GLY A 34 57.45 -23.34 -29.04
CA GLY A 34 57.99 -22.62 -27.90
C GLY A 34 57.02 -21.52 -27.39
N GLY A 35 56.43 -20.79 -28.32
CA GLY A 35 55.38 -19.80 -27.99
C GLY A 35 54.18 -20.43 -27.32
N PHE A 36 53.70 -21.57 -27.81
CA PHE A 36 52.63 -22.32 -27.14
C PHE A 36 53.00 -22.83 -25.76
N VAL A 37 54.21 -23.42 -25.60
CA VAL A 37 54.69 -23.90 -24.28
C VAL A 37 54.81 -22.75 -23.28
N LEU A 38 55.37 -21.61 -23.71
CA LEU A 38 55.42 -20.40 -22.88
C LEU A 38 54.03 -19.90 -22.51
N ARG A 39 53.09 -19.83 -23.47
CA ARG A 39 51.74 -19.41 -23.24
C ARG A 39 50.98 -20.36 -22.27
N PHE A 40 51.08 -21.67 -22.48
CA PHE A 40 50.49 -22.64 -21.57
C PHE A 40 51.11 -22.60 -20.16
N SER A 41 52.42 -22.46 -20.06
CA SER A 41 53.11 -22.31 -18.78
C SER A 41 52.67 -21.03 -18.08
N PHE A 42 52.53 -19.91 -18.79
CA PHE A 42 52.01 -18.66 -18.25
C PHE A 42 50.61 -18.81 -17.75
N VAL A 43 49.70 -19.38 -18.54
CA VAL A 43 48.27 -19.62 -18.14
C VAL A 43 48.18 -20.55 -16.93
N ALA A 44 49.05 -21.60 -16.88
CA ALA A 44 49.04 -22.55 -15.78
C ALA A 44 49.58 -21.94 -14.46
N THR A 45 50.54 -21.02 -14.53
CA THR A 45 51.14 -20.37 -13.34
C THR A 45 50.36 -19.13 -12.87
N VAL A 46 49.90 -18.29 -13.79
CA VAL A 46 49.16 -17.07 -13.46
C VAL A 46 47.70 -17.31 -13.21
N GLY A 47 47.12 -18.35 -13.86
CA GLY A 47 45.69 -18.73 -13.69
C GLY A 47 44.71 -17.70 -14.26
N GLU A 48 45.17 -16.77 -15.14
CA GLU A 48 44.35 -15.76 -15.77
C GLU A 48 44.51 -15.78 -17.32
N VAL A 49 43.38 -15.68 -18.03
CA VAL A 49 43.35 -15.53 -19.48
C VAL A 49 42.44 -14.34 -19.81
N ASP A 50 42.96 -13.37 -20.57
CA ASP A 50 42.23 -12.17 -21.00
C ASP A 50 41.47 -11.48 -19.86
N SER A 51 42.17 -11.25 -18.74
CA SER A 51 41.63 -10.64 -17.51
C SER A 51 40.57 -11.50 -16.78
N ASN A 52 40.38 -12.76 -17.21
CA ASN A 52 39.47 -13.72 -16.57
C ASN A 52 40.24 -14.69 -15.67
N ASN A 53 39.91 -14.69 -14.41
CA ASN A 53 40.50 -15.64 -13.45
C ASN A 53 39.86 -17.03 -13.64
N LEU A 54 40.67 -18.01 -14.10
CA LEU A 54 40.23 -19.36 -14.44
C LEU A 54 39.71 -20.13 -13.22
N ALA A 55 40.28 -19.87 -12.03
CA ALA A 55 39.78 -20.49 -10.78
C ALA A 55 38.35 -20.01 -10.45
N LYS A 56 38.06 -18.71 -10.63
CA LYS A 56 36.70 -18.16 -10.47
C LYS A 56 35.73 -18.70 -11.53
N GLN A 57 36.17 -18.86 -12.78
CA GLN A 57 35.35 -19.43 -13.84
C GLN A 57 35.03 -20.91 -13.56
N ARG A 58 36.06 -21.70 -13.18
CA ARG A 58 35.89 -23.08 -12.75
C ARG A 58 34.92 -23.17 -11.56
N GLN A 59 35.07 -22.29 -10.57
CA GLN A 59 34.18 -22.26 -9.41
C GLN A 59 32.73 -21.98 -9.84
N LYS A 60 32.50 -21.03 -10.76
CA LYS A 60 31.16 -20.72 -11.31
C LYS A 60 30.56 -21.91 -12.08
N GLN A 61 31.40 -22.68 -12.79
CA GLN A 61 30.94 -23.79 -13.60
C GLN A 61 30.54 -25.02 -12.76
N TYR A 62 31.20 -25.21 -11.61
CA TYR A 62 30.99 -26.36 -10.72
C TYR A 62 30.32 -25.99 -9.40
N GLN A 63 29.76 -24.79 -9.30
CA GLN A 63 29.05 -24.34 -8.11
C GLN A 63 27.65 -23.87 -8.49
N THR A 64 26.64 -24.51 -7.92
CA THR A 64 25.26 -24.06 -8.04
C THR A 64 24.88 -23.29 -6.79
N ASP A 65 24.52 -22.02 -6.95
CA ASP A 65 24.03 -21.15 -5.91
C ASP A 65 22.49 -21.09 -5.98
N THR A 66 21.82 -21.66 -4.99
CA THR A 66 20.36 -21.55 -4.84
C THR A 66 20.07 -20.49 -3.77
N VAL A 67 19.34 -19.44 -4.14
CA VAL A 67 18.86 -18.42 -3.20
C VAL A 67 17.72 -19.00 -2.38
N LEU A 68 17.83 -18.95 -1.05
CA LEU A 68 16.75 -19.27 -0.13
C LEU A 68 16.06 -17.97 0.24
N GLN A 69 14.85 -17.81 -0.25
CA GLN A 69 14.08 -16.57 -0.07
C GLN A 69 13.70 -16.37 1.40
N ALA A 70 13.93 -15.16 1.91
CA ALA A 70 13.34 -14.72 3.16
C ALA A 70 11.88 -14.33 2.93
N LYS A 71 11.00 -14.67 3.87
CA LYS A 71 9.62 -14.19 3.85
C LYS A 71 9.58 -12.71 4.24
N ARG A 72 8.78 -11.92 3.51
CA ARG A 72 8.52 -10.53 3.85
C ARG A 72 7.64 -10.46 5.09
N GLY A 73 7.99 -9.64 6.07
CA GLY A 73 7.26 -9.49 7.32
C GLY A 73 5.84 -8.93 7.13
N ALA A 74 4.98 -9.12 8.12
CA ALA A 74 3.59 -8.70 8.07
C ALA A 74 3.39 -7.23 8.47
N ILE A 75 2.34 -6.61 7.91
CA ILE A 75 1.74 -5.38 8.42
C ILE A 75 0.40 -5.76 9.04
N LEU A 76 0.20 -5.37 10.29
CA LEU A 76 -0.95 -5.75 11.11
C LEU A 76 -1.71 -4.50 11.57
N ASP A 77 -3.01 -4.64 11.86
CA ASP A 77 -3.81 -3.61 12.50
C ASP A 77 -3.47 -3.48 14.01
N LYS A 78 -4.18 -2.59 14.72
CA LYS A 78 -3.96 -2.36 16.15
C LYS A 78 -4.19 -3.60 17.03
N THR A 79 -4.98 -4.55 16.54
CA THR A 79 -5.38 -5.78 17.24
C THR A 79 -4.62 -7.02 16.78
N GLY A 80 -3.75 -6.88 15.76
CA GLY A 80 -2.95 -7.97 15.22
C GLY A 80 -3.56 -8.69 14.02
N ASN A 81 -4.69 -8.20 13.47
CA ASN A 81 -5.22 -8.73 12.22
C ASN A 81 -4.31 -8.36 11.04
N VAL A 82 -4.19 -9.29 10.10
CA VAL A 82 -3.34 -9.10 8.92
C VAL A 82 -3.92 -8.07 7.97
N ILE A 83 -3.12 -7.03 7.67
CA ILE A 83 -3.38 -6.07 6.60
C ILE A 83 -2.56 -6.43 5.37
N ALA A 84 -1.30 -6.83 5.55
CA ALA A 84 -0.44 -7.30 4.46
C ALA A 84 0.49 -8.41 4.95
N GLU A 85 0.58 -9.50 4.20
CA GLU A 85 1.46 -10.63 4.52
C GLU A 85 2.13 -11.22 3.27
N ASP A 86 3.16 -12.02 3.51
CA ASP A 86 3.87 -12.74 2.46
C ASP A 86 3.03 -13.89 1.91
N SER A 87 3.10 -14.10 0.60
CA SER A 87 2.36 -15.16 -0.08
C SER A 87 3.16 -15.65 -1.30
N ASN A 88 2.73 -16.77 -1.87
CA ASN A 88 3.30 -17.30 -3.10
C ASN A 88 2.23 -17.45 -4.17
N THR A 89 2.58 -17.07 -5.38
CA THR A 89 1.81 -17.33 -6.59
C THR A 89 2.64 -18.14 -7.56
N TYR A 90 2.00 -18.65 -8.58
CA TYR A 90 2.63 -19.52 -9.58
C TYR A 90 2.49 -18.93 -10.97
N THR A 91 3.56 -19.02 -11.75
CA THR A 91 3.54 -18.69 -13.18
C THR A 91 3.65 -20.00 -13.95
N ILE A 92 2.65 -20.28 -14.80
CA ILE A 92 2.62 -21.46 -15.64
C ILE A 92 3.40 -21.21 -16.94
N PHE A 93 4.16 -22.20 -17.36
CA PHE A 93 4.83 -22.21 -18.68
C PHE A 93 4.77 -23.61 -19.30
N ALA A 94 4.93 -23.67 -20.62
CA ALA A 94 4.90 -24.90 -21.38
C ALA A 94 6.22 -25.11 -22.09
N ILE A 95 6.81 -26.30 -21.94
CA ILE A 95 7.98 -26.73 -22.71
C ILE A 95 7.50 -27.25 -24.08
N LEU A 96 8.11 -26.76 -25.15
CA LEU A 96 7.77 -27.13 -26.53
C LEU A 96 8.87 -27.95 -27.23
N ASP A 97 10.08 -27.98 -26.66
CA ASP A 97 11.21 -28.72 -27.22
C ASP A 97 10.97 -30.22 -27.07
N LYS A 98 10.83 -30.90 -28.21
CA LYS A 98 10.59 -32.34 -28.31
C LYS A 98 11.73 -33.22 -27.79
N GLN A 99 12.91 -32.65 -27.55
CA GLN A 99 14.04 -33.35 -26.95
C GLN A 99 13.99 -33.40 -25.45
N SER A 100 13.12 -32.58 -24.81
CA SER A 100 12.96 -32.53 -23.35
C SER A 100 12.35 -33.83 -22.83
N LYS A 101 12.98 -34.40 -21.80
CA LYS A 101 12.55 -35.63 -21.14
C LYS A 101 12.64 -35.47 -19.62
N ASP A 102 11.71 -36.10 -18.92
CA ASP A 102 11.72 -36.18 -17.46
C ASP A 102 12.78 -37.16 -16.93
N SER A 103 12.91 -37.25 -15.60
CA SER A 103 13.85 -38.20 -14.92
C SER A 103 13.60 -39.64 -15.25
N ASN A 104 12.42 -40.01 -15.75
CA ASN A 104 12.02 -41.35 -16.14
C ASN A 104 12.12 -41.58 -17.65
N ASN A 105 12.80 -40.67 -18.39
CA ASN A 105 12.97 -40.70 -19.85
C ASN A 105 11.65 -40.58 -20.66
N LYS A 106 10.57 -40.08 -20.02
CA LYS A 106 9.30 -39.80 -20.69
C LYS A 106 9.30 -38.39 -21.29
N PRO A 107 8.46 -38.11 -22.32
CA PRO A 107 8.34 -36.79 -22.87
C PRO A 107 8.01 -35.71 -21.82
N ASP A 108 8.87 -34.69 -21.69
CA ASP A 108 8.67 -33.52 -20.83
C ASP A 108 8.42 -32.26 -21.69
N TYR A 109 7.55 -32.41 -22.68
CA TYR A 109 7.09 -31.35 -23.58
C TYR A 109 5.61 -31.53 -23.89
N VAL A 110 4.94 -30.48 -24.39
CA VAL A 110 3.52 -30.54 -24.77
C VAL A 110 3.35 -31.44 -25.99
N VAL A 111 2.87 -32.67 -25.77
CA VAL A 111 2.65 -33.68 -26.79
C VAL A 111 1.40 -33.38 -27.60
N ASP A 112 0.26 -33.17 -26.92
CA ASP A 112 -1.02 -32.84 -27.54
C ASP A 112 -1.41 -31.39 -27.22
N LYS A 113 -1.15 -30.51 -28.20
CA LYS A 113 -1.37 -29.07 -28.06
C LYS A 113 -2.85 -28.70 -27.96
N ALA A 114 -3.72 -29.39 -28.73
CA ALA A 114 -5.15 -29.11 -28.76
C ALA A 114 -5.82 -29.53 -27.42
N LYS A 115 -5.53 -30.75 -26.96
CA LYS A 115 -6.00 -31.24 -25.65
C LYS A 115 -5.49 -30.35 -24.50
N THR A 116 -4.21 -29.96 -24.53
CA THR A 116 -3.60 -29.08 -23.52
C THR A 116 -4.29 -27.70 -23.54
N ALA A 117 -4.53 -27.11 -24.72
CA ALA A 117 -5.21 -25.82 -24.84
C ALA A 117 -6.64 -25.87 -24.29
N LYS A 118 -7.39 -26.91 -24.63
CA LYS A 118 -8.75 -27.15 -24.15
C LYS A 118 -8.81 -27.29 -22.62
N ILE A 119 -7.88 -28.02 -22.01
CA ILE A 119 -7.81 -28.20 -20.56
C ILE A 119 -7.40 -26.88 -19.89
N LEU A 120 -6.34 -26.25 -20.33
CA LEU A 120 -5.84 -25.01 -19.72
C LEU A 120 -6.85 -23.85 -19.82
N SER A 121 -7.69 -23.81 -20.85
CA SER A 121 -8.74 -22.78 -20.98
C SER A 121 -9.77 -22.80 -19.86
N ARG A 122 -9.90 -23.91 -19.14
CA ARG A 122 -10.78 -24.03 -17.96
C ARG A 122 -10.22 -23.33 -16.71
N TYR A 123 -8.88 -23.17 -16.66
CA TYR A 123 -8.18 -22.68 -15.47
C TYR A 123 -7.57 -21.28 -15.69
N LEU A 124 -7.19 -20.95 -16.93
CA LEU A 124 -6.60 -19.67 -17.27
C LEU A 124 -7.68 -18.73 -17.84
N ALA A 125 -7.59 -17.45 -17.51
CA ALA A 125 -8.44 -16.42 -18.12
C ALA A 125 -8.04 -16.14 -19.58
N MET A 126 -8.00 -17.20 -20.42
CA MET A 126 -7.58 -17.17 -21.83
C MET A 126 -8.38 -18.20 -22.64
N SER A 127 -8.85 -17.80 -23.81
CA SER A 127 -9.59 -18.72 -24.69
C SER A 127 -8.70 -19.83 -25.23
N GLU A 128 -9.30 -21.00 -25.51
CA GLU A 128 -8.63 -22.16 -26.07
C GLU A 128 -7.80 -21.81 -27.33
N ALA A 129 -8.38 -21.02 -28.24
CA ALA A 129 -7.71 -20.58 -29.47
C ALA A 129 -6.43 -19.76 -29.19
N LYS A 130 -6.46 -18.86 -28.19
CA LYS A 130 -5.30 -18.07 -27.79
C LYS A 130 -4.22 -18.93 -27.12
N ILE A 131 -4.62 -19.91 -26.31
CA ILE A 131 -3.68 -20.87 -25.69
C ILE A 131 -3.04 -21.73 -26.78
N LEU A 132 -3.82 -22.26 -27.74
CA LEU A 132 -3.30 -23.06 -28.84
C LEU A 132 -2.32 -22.26 -29.71
N ALA A 133 -2.60 -21.01 -29.99
CA ALA A 133 -1.69 -20.12 -30.70
C ALA A 133 -0.35 -19.93 -29.95
N ARG A 134 -0.38 -19.83 -28.60
CA ARG A 134 0.85 -19.78 -27.78
C ARG A 134 1.63 -21.08 -27.83
N LEU A 135 0.94 -22.24 -27.83
CA LEU A 135 1.56 -23.55 -27.92
C LEU A 135 2.08 -23.87 -29.34
N THR A 136 1.71 -23.06 -30.35
CA THR A 136 2.11 -23.25 -31.76
C THR A 136 2.77 -21.97 -32.28
N PRO A 137 3.92 -21.56 -31.71
CA PRO A 137 4.61 -20.36 -32.16
C PRO A 137 5.21 -20.60 -33.55
N GLY A 138 5.30 -19.53 -34.38
CA GLY A 138 5.88 -19.59 -35.75
C GLY A 138 7.41 -19.79 -35.79
N LYS A 139 8.07 -19.88 -34.62
CA LYS A 139 9.51 -20.13 -34.45
C LYS A 139 9.74 -21.27 -33.50
N ASN A 140 10.83 -21.99 -33.63
CA ASN A 140 11.24 -23.00 -32.64
C ASN A 140 11.58 -22.28 -31.34
N MET A 141 10.76 -22.53 -30.30
CA MET A 141 10.97 -22.02 -28.94
C MET A 141 11.10 -23.20 -27.99
N TYR A 142 12.04 -23.11 -27.07
CA TYR A 142 12.20 -24.12 -26.03
C TYR A 142 10.97 -24.15 -25.11
N GLN A 143 10.50 -22.99 -24.65
CA GLN A 143 9.34 -22.83 -23.80
C GLN A 143 8.51 -21.60 -24.15
N VAL A 144 7.25 -21.58 -23.72
CA VAL A 144 6.35 -20.43 -23.84
C VAL A 144 5.63 -20.16 -22.51
N GLU A 145 5.32 -18.89 -22.26
CA GLU A 145 4.50 -18.43 -21.15
C GLU A 145 3.14 -17.92 -21.66
N PHE A 146 2.12 -17.88 -20.80
CA PHE A 146 0.75 -17.51 -21.16
C PHE A 146 0.40 -16.05 -20.85
N GLY A 147 1.41 -15.19 -20.72
CA GLY A 147 1.24 -13.77 -20.43
C GLY A 147 0.58 -13.54 -19.06
N THR A 148 -0.17 -12.45 -18.92
CA THR A 148 -0.84 -12.09 -17.65
C THR A 148 -1.82 -13.15 -17.14
N SER A 149 -2.47 -13.89 -18.04
CA SER A 149 -3.40 -14.97 -17.68
C SER A 149 -2.71 -16.20 -17.09
N GLY A 150 -1.41 -16.38 -17.36
CA GLY A 150 -0.60 -17.47 -16.79
C GLY A 150 0.23 -17.09 -15.57
N THR A 151 0.09 -15.87 -15.06
CA THR A 151 0.82 -15.37 -13.89
C THR A 151 -0.10 -15.23 -12.67
N LYS A 152 0.48 -15.10 -11.48
CA LYS A 152 -0.25 -14.93 -10.21
C LYS A 152 -1.29 -16.02 -9.94
N LEU A 153 -1.07 -17.23 -10.44
CA LEU A 153 -1.96 -18.36 -10.18
C LEU A 153 -1.85 -18.80 -8.71
N SER A 154 -2.99 -19.14 -8.10
CA SER A 154 -3.01 -19.71 -6.75
C SER A 154 -2.48 -21.15 -6.73
N LEU A 155 -2.04 -21.62 -5.54
CA LEU A 155 -1.67 -23.02 -5.36
C LEU A 155 -2.83 -23.98 -5.71
N ALA A 156 -4.06 -23.55 -5.51
CA ALA A 156 -5.24 -24.32 -5.84
C ALA A 156 -5.36 -24.57 -7.35
N ILE A 157 -5.23 -23.53 -8.17
CA ILE A 157 -5.24 -23.64 -9.63
C ILE A 157 -4.05 -24.49 -10.10
N LYS A 158 -2.84 -24.25 -9.56
CA LYS A 158 -1.68 -25.09 -9.86
C LYS A 158 -1.98 -26.57 -9.65
N LYS A 159 -2.54 -26.93 -8.49
CA LYS A 159 -2.85 -28.33 -8.18
C LYS A 159 -3.92 -28.94 -9.08
N GLN A 160 -4.93 -28.17 -9.47
CA GLN A 160 -5.93 -28.61 -10.43
C GLN A 160 -5.28 -28.94 -11.79
N ILE A 161 -4.40 -28.06 -12.27
CA ILE A 161 -3.68 -28.31 -13.53
C ILE A 161 -2.69 -29.48 -13.39
N ASP A 162 -1.97 -29.60 -12.26
CA ASP A 162 -1.07 -30.75 -11.98
C ASP A 162 -1.83 -32.09 -12.00
N ALA A 163 -3.07 -32.11 -11.51
CA ALA A 163 -3.92 -33.31 -11.49
C ALA A 163 -4.32 -33.77 -12.91
N GLU A 164 -4.36 -32.88 -13.91
CA GLU A 164 -4.61 -33.21 -15.30
C GLU A 164 -3.41 -33.93 -15.98
N LYS A 165 -2.26 -33.99 -15.29
CA LYS A 165 -1.02 -34.67 -15.72
C LYS A 165 -0.62 -34.35 -17.16
N LEU A 166 -0.62 -33.07 -17.52
CA LEU A 166 -0.27 -32.58 -18.84
C LEU A 166 1.26 -32.58 -19.01
N PRO A 167 1.82 -33.38 -19.97
CA PRO A 167 3.25 -33.38 -20.20
C PRO A 167 3.76 -32.00 -20.65
N GLY A 168 4.94 -31.57 -20.16
CA GLY A 168 5.56 -30.32 -20.51
C GLY A 168 4.91 -29.06 -19.94
N ILE A 169 3.94 -29.20 -19.05
CA ILE A 169 3.36 -28.07 -18.29
C ILE A 169 4.04 -27.98 -16.93
N HIS A 170 4.63 -26.83 -16.67
CA HIS A 170 5.39 -26.56 -15.45
C HIS A 170 4.99 -25.25 -14.80
N PHE A 171 5.39 -25.11 -13.53
CA PHE A 171 5.12 -23.91 -12.73
C PHE A 171 6.40 -23.38 -12.11
N ARG A 172 6.56 -22.06 -12.16
CA ARG A 172 7.57 -21.34 -11.42
C ARG A 172 6.88 -20.62 -10.28
N GLU A 173 7.34 -20.90 -9.05
CA GLU A 173 6.89 -20.18 -7.86
C GLU A 173 7.42 -18.74 -7.88
N THR A 174 6.54 -17.79 -7.57
CA THR A 174 6.87 -16.37 -7.55
C THR A 174 6.39 -15.78 -6.23
N PRO A 175 7.28 -15.17 -5.44
CA PRO A 175 6.88 -14.45 -4.25
C PRO A 175 5.83 -13.40 -4.57
N SER A 176 4.83 -13.29 -3.75
CA SER A 176 3.72 -12.36 -3.88
C SER A 176 3.39 -11.72 -2.53
N ARG A 177 2.68 -10.63 -2.56
CA ARG A 177 2.16 -9.96 -1.36
C ARG A 177 0.65 -10.10 -1.32
N LEU A 178 0.13 -10.55 -0.19
CA LEU A 178 -1.30 -10.66 0.06
C LEU A 178 -1.78 -9.43 0.82
N TYR A 179 -2.85 -8.81 0.32
CA TYR A 179 -3.61 -7.74 0.97
C TYR A 179 -5.06 -8.23 1.13
N PRO A 180 -5.39 -8.93 2.23
CA PRO A 180 -6.64 -9.69 2.35
C PRO A 180 -7.89 -8.82 2.45
N ASN A 181 -7.74 -7.51 2.61
CA ASN A 181 -8.86 -6.59 2.83
C ASN A 181 -9.28 -5.83 1.55
N GLY A 182 -8.67 -6.11 0.38
CA GLY A 182 -8.95 -5.39 -0.86
C GLY A 182 -8.58 -3.91 -0.77
N VAL A 183 -9.53 -3.00 -1.05
CA VAL A 183 -9.36 -1.56 -0.81
C VAL A 183 -9.39 -1.31 0.70
N PHE A 184 -8.24 -0.96 1.26
CA PHE A 184 -8.06 -0.78 2.70
C PHE A 184 -6.87 0.12 2.98
N ALA A 185 -7.10 1.41 3.18
CA ALA A 185 -6.05 2.41 3.38
C ALA A 185 -4.90 2.26 2.36
N SER A 186 -5.23 2.02 1.09
CA SER A 186 -4.29 1.46 0.11
C SER A 186 -3.04 2.30 -0.08
N GLN A 187 -3.16 3.63 -0.11
CA GLN A 187 -2.01 4.54 -0.23
C GLN A 187 -1.15 4.54 1.04
N VAL A 188 -1.80 4.47 2.22
CA VAL A 188 -1.14 4.42 3.53
C VAL A 188 -0.35 3.12 3.71
N ILE A 189 -1.00 1.99 3.46
CA ILE A 189 -0.32 0.67 3.52
C ILE A 189 0.70 0.56 2.41
N GLY A 190 0.33 0.95 1.21
CA GLY A 190 1.19 0.93 0.05
C GLY A 190 1.30 -0.44 -0.61
N LEU A 191 2.33 -0.58 -1.43
CA LEU A 191 2.56 -1.78 -2.25
C LEU A 191 3.99 -2.29 -2.09
N ALA A 192 4.12 -3.62 -2.09
CA ALA A 192 5.38 -4.31 -2.31
C ALA A 192 5.29 -5.19 -3.57
N GLN A 193 6.29 -5.07 -4.44
CA GLN A 193 6.35 -5.80 -5.70
C GLN A 193 7.79 -6.17 -6.06
N ALA A 194 7.96 -7.18 -6.89
CA ALA A 194 9.26 -7.54 -7.42
C ALA A 194 9.73 -6.47 -8.43
N GLN A 195 11.00 -6.08 -8.34
CA GLN A 195 11.60 -5.11 -9.26
C GLN A 195 12.54 -5.79 -10.25
N GLY A 196 12.32 -5.56 -11.54
CA GLY A 196 13.11 -6.12 -12.63
C GLY A 196 13.12 -7.65 -12.61
N LYS A 197 14.31 -8.26 -12.58
CA LYS A 197 14.50 -9.72 -12.50
C LYS A 197 14.60 -10.26 -11.05
N SER A 198 14.42 -9.39 -10.06
CA SER A 198 14.48 -9.80 -8.64
C SER A 198 13.29 -10.69 -8.30
N THR A 199 13.54 -11.73 -7.54
CA THR A 199 12.50 -12.58 -6.93
C THR A 199 12.08 -12.08 -5.53
N SER A 200 12.78 -11.07 -4.98
CA SER A 200 12.45 -10.48 -3.69
C SER A 200 11.51 -9.29 -3.85
N LEU A 201 10.53 -9.18 -2.96
CA LEU A 201 9.59 -8.06 -2.93
C LEU A 201 10.21 -6.82 -2.30
N THR A 202 10.03 -5.67 -2.94
CA THR A 202 10.45 -4.36 -2.47
C THR A 202 9.24 -3.46 -2.26
N GLY A 203 9.15 -2.80 -1.13
CA GLY A 203 8.11 -1.79 -0.87
C GLY A 203 8.35 -0.54 -1.72
N VAL A 204 7.33 -0.14 -2.49
CA VAL A 204 7.44 0.97 -3.45
C VAL A 204 6.66 2.21 -3.03
N MET A 205 5.66 2.07 -2.15
CA MET A 205 4.86 3.17 -1.60
C MET A 205 4.34 2.85 -0.19
N GLY A 206 3.83 3.87 0.51
CA GLY A 206 3.21 3.76 1.84
C GLY A 206 4.12 3.15 2.91
N LEU A 207 3.53 2.47 3.88
CA LEU A 207 4.25 1.77 4.96
C LEU A 207 5.15 0.64 4.44
N GLU A 208 4.77 0.00 3.33
CA GLU A 208 5.60 -1.01 2.67
C GLU A 208 6.96 -0.42 2.25
N LYS A 209 6.99 0.81 1.74
CA LYS A 209 8.22 1.54 1.38
C LYS A 209 8.93 2.05 2.63
N GLN A 210 8.22 2.69 3.54
CA GLN A 210 8.78 3.30 4.75
C GLN A 210 9.51 2.29 5.64
N PHE A 211 8.95 1.09 5.76
CA PHE A 211 9.51 0.01 6.57
C PHE A 211 10.15 -1.10 5.73
N ASN A 212 10.55 -0.82 4.48
CA ASN A 212 11.09 -1.86 3.60
C ASN A 212 12.31 -2.59 4.20
N THR A 213 13.21 -1.89 4.89
CA THR A 213 14.39 -2.50 5.54
C THR A 213 14.03 -3.46 6.66
N VAL A 214 12.91 -3.22 7.37
CA VAL A 214 12.40 -4.12 8.41
C VAL A 214 11.67 -5.30 7.79
N LEU A 215 10.80 -5.02 6.81
CA LEU A 215 9.88 -5.99 6.23
C LEU A 215 10.57 -6.97 5.26
N ALA A 216 11.59 -6.55 4.51
CA ALA A 216 12.16 -7.35 3.42
C ALA A 216 12.84 -8.66 3.84
N GLY A 217 13.35 -8.73 5.07
CA GLY A 217 14.17 -9.87 5.50
C GLY A 217 15.56 -9.89 4.84
N THR A 218 16.28 -10.98 5.02
CA THR A 218 17.58 -11.21 4.41
C THR A 218 17.62 -12.62 3.83
N ASN A 219 17.81 -12.74 2.53
CA ASN A 219 17.87 -14.03 1.87
C ASN A 219 19.05 -14.86 2.36
N GLY A 220 18.80 -16.16 2.48
CA GLY A 220 19.85 -17.17 2.65
C GLY A 220 20.36 -17.67 1.29
N TYR A 221 21.27 -18.62 1.34
CA TYR A 221 21.73 -19.32 0.15
C TYR A 221 22.12 -20.75 0.48
N ARG A 222 22.00 -21.62 -0.53
CA ARG A 222 22.57 -22.95 -0.54
C ARG A 222 23.55 -23.03 -1.69
N ARG A 223 24.84 -23.24 -1.37
CA ARG A 223 25.90 -23.43 -2.33
C ARG A 223 26.30 -24.90 -2.33
N SER A 224 26.17 -25.55 -3.46
CA SER A 224 26.53 -26.95 -3.65
C SER A 224 27.49 -27.08 -4.82
N GLN A 225 28.48 -27.98 -4.70
CA GLN A 225 29.30 -28.36 -5.85
C GLN A 225 28.53 -29.35 -6.71
N THR A 226 28.42 -29.06 -8.00
CA THR A 226 27.71 -29.86 -8.98
C THR A 226 28.63 -30.18 -10.14
N ASP A 227 28.34 -31.22 -10.91
CA ASP A 227 28.98 -31.50 -12.19
C ASP A 227 28.46 -30.53 -13.30
N ALA A 228 28.97 -30.71 -14.52
CA ALA A 228 28.56 -29.90 -15.67
C ALA A 228 27.06 -30.06 -16.03
N TYR A 229 26.40 -31.09 -15.55
CA TYR A 229 24.99 -31.39 -15.74
C TYR A 229 24.10 -30.94 -14.57
N GLY A 230 24.71 -30.35 -13.52
CA GLY A 230 24.00 -29.87 -12.34
C GLY A 230 23.78 -30.93 -11.24
N TYR A 231 24.30 -32.15 -11.38
CA TYR A 231 24.21 -33.17 -10.35
C TYR A 231 25.20 -32.88 -9.21
N LYS A 232 24.76 -33.08 -7.99
CA LYS A 232 25.63 -32.88 -6.81
C LYS A 232 26.79 -33.88 -6.81
N LEU A 233 28.01 -33.36 -6.66
CA LEU A 233 29.19 -34.22 -6.60
C LEU A 233 29.20 -35.08 -5.29
N PRO A 234 29.61 -36.34 -5.37
CA PRO A 234 29.81 -37.16 -4.17
C PRO A 234 30.74 -36.45 -3.17
N ASN A 235 30.40 -36.47 -1.89
CA ASN A 235 31.15 -35.82 -0.80
C ASN A 235 31.29 -34.27 -0.92
N ALA A 236 30.55 -33.62 -1.81
CA ALA A 236 30.57 -32.16 -1.95
C ALA A 236 30.05 -31.48 -0.68
N LYS A 237 30.86 -30.55 -0.16
CA LYS A 237 30.44 -29.68 0.95
C LYS A 237 29.32 -28.73 0.50
N THR A 238 28.22 -28.71 1.24
CA THR A 238 27.15 -27.77 1.04
C THR A 238 27.32 -26.62 2.03
N ASN A 239 27.48 -25.40 1.53
CA ASN A 239 27.45 -24.20 2.37
C ASN A 239 26.01 -23.67 2.41
N LEU A 240 25.41 -23.69 3.60
CA LEU A 240 24.02 -23.27 3.84
C LEU A 240 24.01 -22.04 4.74
N LYS A 241 23.41 -20.95 4.24
CA LYS A 241 23.02 -19.80 5.05
C LYS A 241 21.51 -19.75 5.10
N THR A 242 20.92 -19.92 6.28
CA THR A 242 19.47 -19.81 6.47
C THR A 242 18.98 -18.40 6.20
N PRO A 243 17.79 -18.21 5.59
CA PRO A 243 17.19 -16.90 5.44
C PRO A 243 16.75 -16.34 6.80
N VAL A 244 16.79 -15.03 6.95
CA VAL A 244 16.22 -14.31 8.09
C VAL A 244 14.97 -13.61 7.60
N ASN A 245 13.81 -14.01 8.10
CA ASN A 245 12.53 -13.41 7.69
C ASN A 245 12.43 -11.96 8.13
N GLY A 246 11.58 -11.19 7.44
CA GLY A 246 11.28 -9.81 7.77
C GLY A 246 10.59 -9.66 9.12
N GLY A 247 10.73 -8.48 9.70
CA GLY A 247 10.06 -8.09 10.94
C GLY A 247 8.60 -7.72 10.73
N THR A 248 7.88 -7.37 11.80
CA THR A 248 6.45 -7.07 11.78
C THR A 248 6.19 -5.61 12.13
N VAL A 249 5.28 -4.97 11.41
CA VAL A 249 4.81 -3.60 11.67
C VAL A 249 3.36 -3.65 12.13
N TYR A 250 3.08 -3.10 13.31
CA TYR A 250 1.73 -2.91 13.83
C TYR A 250 1.31 -1.47 13.57
N THR A 251 0.19 -1.29 12.90
CA THR A 251 -0.41 0.02 12.69
C THR A 251 -1.28 0.43 13.88
N THR A 252 -1.78 1.65 13.86
CA THR A 252 -2.81 2.13 14.78
C THR A 252 -4.23 1.93 14.21
N LEU A 253 -4.34 1.47 12.95
CA LEU A 253 -5.61 1.29 12.26
C LEU A 253 -6.47 0.24 12.95
N ASP A 254 -7.75 0.53 13.06
CA ASP A 254 -8.80 -0.40 13.46
C ASP A 254 -9.45 -0.97 12.19
N SER A 255 -9.34 -2.27 11.98
CA SER A 255 -9.86 -2.88 10.75
C SER A 255 -11.36 -2.71 10.57
N GLY A 256 -12.15 -2.69 11.65
CA GLY A 256 -13.58 -2.48 11.59
C GLY A 256 -13.97 -1.05 11.21
N LEU A 257 -13.32 -0.07 11.83
CA LEU A 257 -13.51 1.35 11.51
C LEU A 257 -13.00 1.69 10.11
N GLN A 258 -11.85 1.13 9.71
CA GLN A 258 -11.29 1.34 8.39
C GLN A 258 -12.20 0.81 7.28
N ALA A 259 -12.66 -0.44 7.39
CA ALA A 259 -13.54 -1.04 6.40
C ALA A 259 -14.87 -0.28 6.26
N TYR A 260 -15.39 0.21 7.39
CA TYR A 260 -16.60 1.04 7.36
C TYR A 260 -16.37 2.37 6.67
N LEU A 261 -15.26 3.04 6.95
CA LEU A 261 -14.89 4.28 6.28
C LEU A 261 -14.72 4.08 4.78
N GLU A 262 -14.10 2.97 4.34
CA GLU A 262 -13.96 2.65 2.92
C GLU A 262 -15.31 2.53 2.21
N THR A 263 -16.30 1.91 2.86
CA THR A 263 -17.66 1.78 2.32
C THR A 263 -18.31 3.15 2.14
N LEU A 264 -18.33 3.97 3.19
CA LEU A 264 -18.94 5.30 3.15
C LEU A 264 -18.31 6.20 2.08
N MET A 265 -16.97 6.15 1.95
CA MET A 265 -16.24 6.90 0.96
C MET A 265 -16.51 6.40 -0.47
N THR A 266 -16.68 5.11 -0.67
CA THR A 266 -17.02 4.52 -1.97
C THR A 266 -18.43 4.90 -2.40
N ASP A 267 -19.39 4.90 -1.48
CA ASP A 267 -20.78 5.29 -1.77
C ASP A 267 -20.85 6.75 -2.25
N VAL A 268 -20.14 7.65 -1.59
CA VAL A 268 -20.06 9.08 -1.98
C VAL A 268 -19.31 9.24 -3.31
N GLN A 269 -18.20 8.49 -3.51
CA GLN A 269 -17.46 8.52 -4.78
C GLN A 269 -18.34 8.11 -5.96
N ASN A 270 -19.10 7.05 -5.81
CA ASN A 270 -19.96 6.53 -6.88
C ASN A 270 -21.15 7.45 -7.18
N LYS A 271 -21.67 8.16 -6.15
CA LYS A 271 -22.87 8.98 -6.29
C LYS A 271 -22.57 10.39 -6.81
N TYR A 272 -21.48 11.01 -6.32
CA TYR A 272 -21.19 12.43 -6.55
C TYR A 272 -19.94 12.69 -7.39
N GLU A 273 -19.15 11.66 -7.69
CA GLU A 273 -17.95 11.68 -8.54
C GLU A 273 -16.98 12.84 -8.21
N PRO A 274 -16.61 13.06 -6.94
CA PRO A 274 -15.61 14.07 -6.61
C PRO A 274 -14.26 13.75 -7.23
N LYS A 275 -13.51 14.76 -7.66
CA LYS A 275 -12.16 14.59 -8.18
C LYS A 275 -11.16 14.14 -7.11
N GLY A 276 -11.45 14.43 -5.85
CA GLY A 276 -10.65 13.96 -4.71
C GLY A 276 -11.45 13.99 -3.43
N MET A 277 -11.20 13.02 -2.56
CA MET A 277 -11.68 13.02 -1.17
C MET A 277 -10.61 12.48 -0.26
N THR A 278 -10.59 12.99 0.96
CA THR A 278 -9.77 12.44 2.06
C THR A 278 -10.62 12.33 3.32
N ALA A 279 -10.38 11.30 4.11
CA ALA A 279 -11.06 11.06 5.38
C ALA A 279 -10.09 10.46 6.39
N VAL A 280 -10.05 11.02 7.60
CA VAL A 280 -9.19 10.54 8.68
C VAL A 280 -9.92 10.62 10.02
N LEU A 281 -10.01 9.48 10.72
CA LEU A 281 -10.44 9.37 12.09
C LEU A 281 -9.22 9.22 12.99
N MET A 282 -9.05 10.12 13.96
CA MET A 282 -7.94 10.16 14.89
C MET A 282 -8.45 10.09 16.34
N ASN A 283 -7.74 9.37 17.20
CA ASN A 283 -7.96 9.42 18.64
C ASN A 283 -7.44 10.76 19.19
N ALA A 284 -8.32 11.53 19.83
CA ALA A 284 -8.04 12.87 20.33
C ALA A 284 -7.03 12.92 21.48
N LYS A 285 -6.88 11.81 22.25
CA LYS A 285 -5.99 11.74 23.41
C LYS A 285 -4.59 11.27 23.08
N THR A 286 -4.43 10.50 21.98
CA THR A 286 -3.16 9.84 21.63
C THR A 286 -2.56 10.28 20.31
N GLY A 287 -3.34 10.93 19.42
CA GLY A 287 -2.94 11.25 18.06
C GLY A 287 -2.89 10.04 17.12
N GLN A 288 -3.33 8.86 17.57
CA GLN A 288 -3.36 7.66 16.76
C GLN A 288 -4.42 7.72 15.67
N ILE A 289 -4.03 7.48 14.44
CA ILE A 289 -4.94 7.36 13.29
C ILE A 289 -5.60 5.99 13.33
N LEU A 290 -6.92 5.97 13.51
CA LEU A 290 -7.71 4.75 13.64
C LEU A 290 -8.28 4.29 12.30
N ALA A 291 -8.58 5.23 11.40
CA ALA A 291 -8.96 4.97 10.02
C ALA A 291 -8.53 6.14 9.15
N ALA A 292 -8.06 5.85 7.94
CA ALA A 292 -7.63 6.86 6.98
C ALA A 292 -7.75 6.33 5.55
N THR A 293 -8.36 7.12 4.67
CA THR A 293 -8.50 6.77 3.26
C THR A 293 -8.64 7.99 2.38
N GLN A 294 -8.50 7.78 1.09
CA GLN A 294 -8.72 8.80 0.06
C GLN A 294 -9.52 8.23 -1.12
N ARG A 295 -10.01 9.15 -1.98
CA ARG A 295 -10.51 8.83 -3.32
C ARG A 295 -9.92 9.80 -4.33
N PRO A 296 -9.57 9.36 -5.55
CA PRO A 296 -9.51 7.96 -5.98
C PRO A 296 -8.57 7.10 -5.14
N THR A 297 -8.77 5.78 -5.18
CA THR A 297 -7.94 4.79 -4.51
C THR A 297 -7.77 3.56 -5.39
N PHE A 298 -6.99 2.58 -4.94
CA PHE A 298 -6.75 1.35 -5.69
C PHE A 298 -6.92 0.11 -4.80
N ASP A 299 -7.19 -1.04 -5.42
CA ASP A 299 -7.13 -2.33 -4.75
C ASP A 299 -5.68 -2.84 -4.77
N ALA A 300 -5.07 -2.97 -3.60
CA ALA A 300 -3.69 -3.42 -3.46
C ALA A 300 -3.48 -4.88 -3.89
N SER A 301 -4.52 -5.72 -3.88
CA SER A 301 -4.45 -7.14 -4.28
C SER A 301 -4.42 -7.30 -5.79
N THR A 302 -5.22 -6.51 -6.51
CA THR A 302 -5.40 -6.61 -7.98
C THR A 302 -4.58 -5.57 -8.73
N GLY A 303 -4.30 -4.41 -8.11
CA GLY A 303 -3.72 -3.23 -8.74
C GLY A 303 -4.75 -2.40 -9.53
N GLU A 304 -6.04 -2.72 -9.45
CA GLU A 304 -7.10 -1.94 -10.07
C GLU A 304 -7.16 -0.54 -9.46
N GLY A 305 -7.24 0.50 -10.29
CA GLY A 305 -7.25 1.92 -9.88
C GLY A 305 -5.86 2.52 -9.61
N LEU A 306 -4.77 1.75 -9.61
CA LEU A 306 -3.41 2.26 -9.32
C LEU A 306 -2.93 3.30 -10.34
N GLY A 307 -3.35 3.19 -11.60
CA GLY A 307 -3.02 4.15 -12.67
C GLY A 307 -3.66 5.51 -12.48
N ASP A 308 -4.75 5.59 -11.75
CA ASP A 308 -5.54 6.82 -11.57
C ASP A 308 -4.97 7.69 -10.44
N MET A 309 -4.55 7.06 -9.33
CA MET A 309 -4.00 7.78 -8.17
C MET A 309 -3.06 6.90 -7.34
N TRP A 310 -1.76 7.06 -7.55
CA TRP A 310 -0.74 6.37 -6.77
C TRP A 310 -0.23 7.18 -5.56
N ARG A 311 -0.42 8.52 -5.57
CA ARG A 311 0.05 9.43 -4.51
C ARG A 311 -0.81 9.28 -3.26
N ASP A 312 -0.19 9.45 -2.10
CA ASP A 312 -0.89 9.53 -0.82
C ASP A 312 -1.29 10.99 -0.55
N SER A 313 -2.53 11.34 -0.94
CA SER A 313 -3.06 12.71 -0.78
C SER A 313 -3.21 13.15 0.68
N LEU A 314 -3.09 12.23 1.64
CA LEU A 314 -3.12 12.58 3.06
C LEU A 314 -1.85 13.33 3.50
N VAL A 315 -0.73 13.08 2.84
CA VAL A 315 0.60 13.62 3.22
C VAL A 315 1.35 14.30 2.06
N GLU A 316 1.10 13.90 0.81
CA GLU A 316 1.84 14.38 -0.36
C GLU A 316 1.17 15.55 -1.09
N ASP A 317 -0.13 15.79 -0.87
CA ASP A 317 -0.88 16.86 -1.48
C ASP A 317 -1.12 18.00 -0.49
N ASN A 318 -0.88 19.23 -0.96
CA ASN A 318 -1.23 20.44 -0.25
C ASN A 318 -2.56 20.98 -0.79
N TYR A 319 -3.32 21.60 0.09
CA TYR A 319 -4.56 22.29 -0.25
C TYR A 319 -4.80 23.45 0.71
N GLU A 320 -5.59 24.41 0.30
CA GLU A 320 -6.05 25.48 1.17
C GLU A 320 -7.18 24.96 2.09
N PRO A 321 -7.00 24.95 3.43
CA PRO A 321 -7.94 24.33 4.36
C PRO A 321 -9.28 25.07 4.46
N GLY A 322 -9.35 26.31 3.94
CA GLY A 322 -10.54 27.12 4.04
C GLY A 322 -10.98 27.35 5.48
N SER A 323 -12.28 27.46 5.70
CA SER A 323 -12.84 27.87 6.99
C SER A 323 -12.57 26.93 8.17
N VAL A 324 -12.00 25.73 7.96
CA VAL A 324 -11.53 24.90 9.09
C VAL A 324 -10.33 25.57 9.78
N MET A 325 -9.53 26.38 9.10
CA MET A 325 -8.45 27.18 9.69
C MET A 325 -8.96 28.15 10.77
N LYS A 326 -10.20 28.57 10.72
CA LYS A 326 -10.81 29.47 11.72
C LYS A 326 -10.76 28.91 13.14
N ILE A 327 -10.66 27.59 13.29
CA ILE A 327 -10.40 26.94 14.59
C ILE A 327 -9.09 27.47 15.20
N VAL A 328 -8.04 27.54 14.38
CA VAL A 328 -6.72 28.00 14.81
C VAL A 328 -6.71 29.51 15.05
N THR A 329 -7.38 30.27 14.19
CA THR A 329 -7.49 31.72 14.29
C THR A 329 -8.20 32.13 15.58
N LEU A 330 -9.34 31.49 15.88
CA LEU A 330 -10.08 31.73 17.11
C LEU A 330 -9.24 31.32 18.34
N ALA A 331 -8.58 30.16 18.29
CA ALA A 331 -7.70 29.69 19.34
C ALA A 331 -6.57 30.69 19.63
N ALA A 332 -5.92 31.21 18.59
CA ALA A 332 -4.87 32.21 18.70
C ALA A 332 -5.39 33.54 19.32
N ALA A 333 -6.54 33.99 18.90
CA ALA A 333 -7.13 35.24 19.38
C ALA A 333 -7.54 35.15 20.86
N ILE A 334 -8.17 34.05 21.27
CA ILE A 334 -8.51 33.80 22.68
C ILE A 334 -7.23 33.70 23.50
N GLN A 335 -6.26 32.90 23.10
CA GLN A 335 -5.02 32.68 23.84
C GLN A 335 -4.17 33.94 23.99
N SER A 336 -4.20 34.83 22.99
CA SER A 336 -3.48 36.12 23.05
C SER A 336 -4.26 37.21 23.81
N GLY A 337 -5.47 36.94 24.30
CA GLY A 337 -6.31 37.92 24.98
C GLY A 337 -6.84 39.04 24.05
N LYS A 338 -6.91 38.77 22.75
CA LYS A 338 -7.34 39.73 21.72
C LYS A 338 -8.73 39.42 21.16
N TYR A 339 -9.43 38.44 21.71
CA TYR A 339 -10.79 38.10 21.33
C TYR A 339 -11.80 38.73 22.31
N HIS A 340 -12.61 39.64 21.77
CA HIS A 340 -13.68 40.29 22.50
C HIS A 340 -15.03 39.92 21.91
N PRO A 341 -15.72 38.85 22.38
CA PRO A 341 -16.90 38.28 21.73
C PRO A 341 -18.07 39.22 21.55
N ASN A 342 -18.16 40.24 22.40
CA ASN A 342 -19.27 41.23 22.41
C ASN A 342 -18.99 42.47 21.52
N ASP A 343 -17.79 42.61 20.95
CA ASP A 343 -17.50 43.67 20.00
C ASP A 343 -18.27 43.43 18.71
N TYR A 344 -18.88 44.54 18.17
CA TYR A 344 -19.65 44.46 16.94
C TYR A 344 -18.77 44.76 15.71
N TYR A 345 -19.05 44.09 14.63
CA TYR A 345 -18.46 44.38 13.33
C TYR A 345 -19.51 44.39 12.22
N GLN A 346 -19.26 45.16 11.18
CA GLN A 346 -20.06 45.15 9.96
C GLN A 346 -19.63 43.96 9.11
N SER A 347 -20.54 43.00 8.92
CA SER A 347 -20.34 41.83 8.08
C SER A 347 -20.58 42.15 6.60
N GLY A 348 -20.34 41.19 5.72
CA GLY A 348 -20.59 41.28 4.27
C GLY A 348 -19.32 41.47 3.47
N SER A 349 -18.61 42.59 3.62
CA SER A 349 -17.34 42.81 2.94
C SER A 349 -16.41 43.73 3.74
N ILE A 350 -15.11 43.58 3.55
CA ILE A 350 -14.07 44.45 4.09
C ILE A 350 -13.01 44.73 3.04
N LYS A 351 -12.68 46.00 2.85
CA LYS A 351 -11.64 46.45 1.94
C LYS A 351 -10.31 46.52 2.67
N LEU A 352 -9.30 45.91 2.11
CA LEU A 352 -7.92 45.89 2.60
C LEU A 352 -6.96 46.41 1.56
N ASP A 353 -5.74 46.72 1.98
CA ASP A 353 -4.69 47.02 1.01
C ASP A 353 -4.36 45.72 0.23
N GLY A 354 -4.53 45.83 -1.09
CA GLY A 354 -4.37 44.71 -2.02
C GLY A 354 -5.66 43.99 -2.44
N GLY A 355 -6.85 44.28 -1.85
CA GLY A 355 -8.09 43.64 -2.29
C GLY A 355 -9.28 43.77 -1.35
N THR A 356 -10.34 43.04 -1.64
CA THR A 356 -11.56 42.97 -0.84
C THR A 356 -11.85 41.54 -0.42
N VAL A 357 -12.11 41.34 0.85
CA VAL A 357 -12.60 40.06 1.41
C VAL A 357 -14.11 40.15 1.57
N ASN A 358 -14.81 39.13 1.08
CA ASN A 358 -16.25 38.98 1.19
C ASN A 358 -16.65 37.83 2.05
N ASP A 359 -17.75 37.98 2.78
CA ASP A 359 -18.44 36.82 3.39
C ASP A 359 -19.10 35.97 2.29
N TRP A 360 -19.32 34.69 2.60
CA TRP A 360 -19.99 33.78 1.67
C TRP A 360 -21.46 34.13 1.45
N ARG A 361 -22.11 34.79 2.44
CA ARG A 361 -23.46 35.33 2.28
C ARG A 361 -23.37 36.74 1.66
N THR A 362 -23.94 36.88 0.50
CA THR A 362 -24.00 38.18 -0.19
C THR A 362 -24.70 39.23 0.68
N GLY A 363 -24.03 40.36 0.90
CA GLY A 363 -24.52 41.45 1.78
C GLY A 363 -24.30 41.20 3.27
N GLY A 364 -23.88 39.98 3.69
CA GLY A 364 -23.62 39.65 5.09
C GLY A 364 -24.85 39.53 5.96
N TRP A 365 -24.68 39.78 7.24
CA TRP A 365 -25.72 39.73 8.31
C TRP A 365 -25.93 41.07 8.98
N GLY A 366 -25.43 42.17 8.39
CA GLY A 366 -25.44 43.50 9.02
C GLY A 366 -24.37 43.63 10.11
N SER A 367 -24.63 44.47 11.11
CA SER A 367 -23.77 44.63 12.28
C SER A 367 -24.08 43.56 13.28
N ILE A 368 -23.13 42.67 13.53
CA ILE A 368 -23.27 41.50 14.44
C ILE A 368 -22.07 41.40 15.40
N PRO A 369 -22.23 40.75 16.57
CA PRO A 369 -21.12 40.58 17.49
C PRO A 369 -20.11 39.54 17.01
N LEU A 370 -18.84 39.72 17.38
CA LEU A 370 -17.75 38.78 16.99
C LEU A 370 -18.01 37.36 17.42
N SER A 371 -18.79 37.11 18.49
CA SER A 371 -19.22 35.76 18.89
C SER A 371 -19.99 35.01 17.80
N LYS A 372 -20.71 35.73 16.91
CA LYS A 372 -21.41 35.12 15.76
C LYS A 372 -20.51 34.88 14.54
N ALA A 373 -19.30 35.46 14.51
CA ALA A 373 -18.41 35.31 13.36
C ALA A 373 -18.02 33.84 13.10
N PHE A 374 -17.73 33.07 14.14
CA PHE A 374 -17.30 31.67 14.01
C PHE A 374 -18.45 30.71 13.65
N PRO A 375 -19.63 30.73 14.32
CA PRO A 375 -20.78 29.89 13.96
C PRO A 375 -21.28 30.13 12.53
N LEU A 376 -21.36 31.38 12.12
CA LEU A 376 -21.76 31.80 10.78
C LEU A 376 -20.65 31.64 9.72
N SER A 377 -19.47 31.27 10.16
CA SER A 377 -18.30 31.12 9.29
C SER A 377 -17.96 32.39 8.50
N SER A 378 -18.12 33.60 9.14
CA SER A 378 -17.82 34.89 8.50
C SER A 378 -16.32 35.01 8.25
N ASN A 379 -15.94 35.32 7.00
CA ASN A 379 -14.57 35.67 6.62
C ASN A 379 -14.19 37.05 7.14
N VAL A 380 -15.11 38.02 7.01
CA VAL A 380 -14.92 39.40 7.49
C VAL A 380 -14.68 39.40 9.00
N GLY A 381 -15.45 38.60 9.74
CA GLY A 381 -15.26 38.43 11.18
C GLY A 381 -13.87 37.88 11.52
N MET A 382 -13.35 36.88 10.77
CA MET A 382 -12.01 36.36 11.02
C MET A 382 -10.91 37.39 10.69
N VAL A 383 -11.08 38.16 9.62
CA VAL A 383 -10.17 39.28 9.31
C VAL A 383 -10.15 40.29 10.46
N LYS A 384 -11.33 40.64 11.02
CA LYS A 384 -11.42 41.56 12.17
C LYS A 384 -10.70 40.98 13.41
N ILE A 385 -10.84 39.72 13.67
CA ILE A 385 -10.13 39.01 14.74
C ILE A 385 -8.62 39.00 14.50
N GLU A 386 -8.17 38.73 13.28
CA GLU A 386 -6.76 38.78 12.89
C GLU A 386 -6.18 40.18 13.06
N GLN A 387 -6.89 41.20 12.58
CA GLN A 387 -6.51 42.61 12.75
C GLN A 387 -6.38 43.00 14.22
N ALA A 388 -7.27 42.51 15.08
CA ALA A 388 -7.21 42.75 16.53
C ALA A 388 -5.97 42.09 17.20
N MET A 389 -5.57 40.93 16.70
CA MET A 389 -4.31 40.30 17.11
C MET A 389 -3.08 41.02 16.56
N GLY A 390 -3.18 41.49 15.33
CA GLY A 390 -2.06 41.93 14.50
C GLY A 390 -1.27 40.78 13.86
N ALA A 391 -0.79 41.03 12.65
CA ALA A 391 -0.10 40.03 11.81
C ALA A 391 1.08 39.35 12.52
N GLY A 392 1.83 40.09 13.35
CA GLY A 392 2.98 39.53 14.09
C GLY A 392 2.58 38.45 15.11
N ILE A 393 1.49 38.66 15.87
CA ILE A 393 0.97 37.68 16.82
C ILE A 393 0.37 36.51 16.02
N TRP A 394 -0.40 36.77 14.96
CA TRP A 394 -0.97 35.72 14.13
C TRP A 394 0.11 34.81 13.56
N LYS A 395 1.18 35.36 12.99
CA LYS A 395 2.32 34.57 12.48
C LYS A 395 2.96 33.71 13.56
N GLN A 396 3.15 34.26 14.77
CA GLN A 396 3.67 33.45 15.90
C GLN A 396 2.79 32.24 16.23
N TYR A 397 1.45 32.38 16.12
CA TYR A 397 0.56 31.24 16.35
C TYR A 397 0.58 30.23 15.18
N LEU A 398 0.67 30.69 13.92
CA LEU A 398 0.90 29.76 12.80
C LEU A 398 2.16 28.91 13.04
N ASP A 399 3.25 29.53 13.53
CA ASP A 399 4.49 28.84 13.85
C ASP A 399 4.35 27.92 15.08
N LYS A 400 3.64 28.34 16.15
CA LYS A 400 3.36 27.51 17.34
C LYS A 400 2.50 26.30 16.99
N PHE A 401 1.56 26.41 16.06
CA PHE A 401 0.77 25.30 15.51
C PHE A 401 1.52 24.50 14.47
N ARG A 402 2.79 24.90 14.15
CA ARG A 402 3.72 24.21 13.27
C ARG A 402 3.26 24.13 11.80
N PHE A 403 2.45 25.09 11.33
CA PHE A 403 2.19 25.21 9.91
C PHE A 403 3.47 25.57 9.15
N GLY A 404 3.60 25.08 7.90
CA GLY A 404 4.82 25.19 7.12
C GLY A 404 5.91 24.20 7.53
N GLN A 405 5.63 23.27 8.45
CA GLN A 405 6.54 22.22 8.92
C GLN A 405 5.90 20.83 8.75
N LYS A 406 6.72 19.82 8.48
CA LYS A 406 6.26 18.42 8.45
C LYS A 406 5.82 17.99 9.85
N THR A 407 4.76 17.22 9.96
CA THR A 407 4.31 16.63 11.24
C THR A 407 5.25 15.54 11.72
N GLY A 408 5.96 14.90 10.79
CA GLY A 408 6.83 13.76 11.05
C GLY A 408 6.05 12.45 11.22
N ILE A 409 4.83 12.37 10.68
CA ILE A 409 4.12 11.09 10.58
C ILE A 409 4.98 10.04 9.87
N THR A 410 4.82 8.78 10.26
CA THR A 410 5.67 7.68 9.75
C THR A 410 5.17 7.20 8.36
N LEU A 411 5.01 8.15 7.42
CA LEU A 411 4.67 7.91 6.02
C LEU A 411 5.70 8.61 5.13
N PRO A 412 6.03 8.07 3.95
CA PRO A 412 6.95 8.71 3.02
C PRO A 412 6.27 9.88 2.29
N GLY A 413 7.06 10.84 1.79
CA GLY A 413 6.56 11.87 0.87
C GLY A 413 5.88 13.05 1.53
N GLU A 414 5.80 13.14 2.87
CA GLU A 414 5.14 14.25 3.57
C GLU A 414 5.67 15.62 3.10
N THR A 415 4.74 16.51 2.73
CA THR A 415 5.01 17.92 2.35
C THR A 415 4.96 18.81 3.59
N SER A 416 5.62 19.98 3.50
CA SER A 416 5.60 20.98 4.59
C SER A 416 4.49 22.02 4.44
N GLY A 417 3.81 22.06 3.29
CA GLY A 417 2.89 23.16 2.97
C GLY A 417 3.62 24.47 2.63
N HIS A 418 2.84 25.53 2.44
CA HIS A 418 3.31 26.86 2.13
C HIS A 418 2.43 27.91 2.79
N ILE A 419 2.99 29.07 3.16
CA ILE A 419 2.26 30.19 3.76
C ILE A 419 2.66 31.47 3.02
N SER A 420 1.71 32.10 2.33
CA SER A 420 1.89 33.43 1.78
C SER A 420 1.53 34.46 2.85
N PHE A 421 2.47 35.34 3.22
CA PHE A 421 2.30 36.23 4.38
C PHE A 421 2.90 37.63 4.20
N GLU A 422 3.22 38.02 2.95
CA GLU A 422 4.00 39.20 2.68
C GLU A 422 3.16 40.49 2.69
N ARG A 423 1.94 40.47 2.11
CA ARG A 423 1.06 41.62 1.98
C ARG A 423 -0.05 41.60 3.02
N PRO A 424 -0.62 42.74 3.42
CA PRO A 424 -1.74 42.78 4.37
C PRO A 424 -2.93 41.90 3.96
N LEU A 425 -3.25 41.83 2.66
CA LEU A 425 -4.28 40.91 2.16
C LEU A 425 -3.90 39.46 2.38
N ASP A 426 -2.65 39.07 2.08
CA ASP A 426 -2.18 37.67 2.27
C ASP A 426 -2.27 37.29 3.74
N GLN A 427 -1.86 38.15 4.66
CA GLN A 427 -1.95 37.96 6.11
C GLN A 427 -3.40 37.73 6.53
N ALA A 428 -4.31 38.61 6.09
CA ALA A 428 -5.71 38.53 6.47
C ALA A 428 -6.41 37.26 5.95
N ILE A 429 -6.17 36.86 4.69
CA ILE A 429 -6.82 35.65 4.11
C ILE A 429 -6.36 34.36 4.74
N THR A 430 -5.14 34.30 5.29
CA THR A 430 -4.70 33.10 6.03
C THR A 430 -5.54 32.83 7.28
N SER A 431 -6.19 33.85 7.85
CA SER A 431 -7.06 33.72 9.03
C SER A 431 -8.31 32.87 8.78
N PHE A 432 -8.71 32.72 7.53
CA PHE A 432 -9.82 31.85 7.15
C PHE A 432 -9.40 30.75 6.15
N GLY A 433 -8.08 30.49 6.04
CA GLY A 433 -7.51 29.34 5.36
C GLY A 433 -7.34 29.48 3.86
N GLN A 434 -7.21 30.71 3.34
CA GLN A 434 -6.73 31.00 1.99
C GLN A 434 -5.31 31.59 2.06
N GLY A 435 -4.53 31.45 0.98
CA GLY A 435 -3.12 31.85 0.99
C GLY A 435 -2.21 31.03 1.92
N ILE A 436 -2.74 29.95 2.48
CA ILE A 436 -2.00 28.96 3.26
C ILE A 436 -2.32 27.55 2.74
N GLU A 437 -1.29 26.83 2.35
CA GLU A 437 -1.39 25.45 1.89
C GLU A 437 -0.91 24.50 2.97
N VAL A 438 -1.69 23.46 3.24
CA VAL A 438 -1.43 22.46 4.28
C VAL A 438 -1.75 21.05 3.75
N ASN A 439 -1.16 20.03 4.36
CA ASN A 439 -1.63 18.66 4.19
C ASN A 439 -2.64 18.28 5.31
N VAL A 440 -3.33 17.15 5.13
CA VAL A 440 -4.35 16.68 6.08
C VAL A 440 -3.79 16.45 7.48
N MET A 441 -2.55 15.96 7.59
CA MET A 441 -1.92 15.65 8.87
C MET A 441 -1.57 16.91 9.67
N GLN A 442 -1.21 18.01 9.00
CA GLN A 442 -0.97 19.29 9.67
C GLN A 442 -2.28 19.83 10.27
N MET A 443 -3.41 19.74 9.57
CA MET A 443 -4.71 20.12 10.14
C MET A 443 -5.09 19.27 11.33
N LEU A 444 -4.95 17.95 11.24
CA LEU A 444 -5.21 17.05 12.38
C LEU A 444 -4.30 17.33 13.56
N GLN A 445 -3.01 17.59 13.32
CA GLN A 445 -2.06 18.00 14.36
C GLN A 445 -2.53 19.27 15.06
N ALA A 446 -2.91 20.31 14.31
CA ALA A 446 -3.39 21.58 14.86
C ALA A 446 -4.72 21.39 15.66
N ILE A 447 -5.69 20.65 15.10
CA ILE A 447 -6.96 20.35 15.77
C ILE A 447 -6.76 19.53 17.04
N SER A 448 -5.72 18.69 17.10
CA SER A 448 -5.40 17.92 18.31
C SER A 448 -5.10 18.81 19.51
N ALA A 449 -4.53 20.00 19.31
CA ALA A 449 -4.34 20.95 20.41
C ALA A 449 -5.67 21.40 21.00
N VAL A 450 -6.68 21.61 20.19
CA VAL A 450 -8.03 22.01 20.65
C VAL A 450 -8.73 20.83 21.32
N SER A 451 -8.67 19.63 20.74
CA SER A 451 -9.34 18.44 21.27
C SER A 451 -8.63 17.77 22.45
N ASN A 452 -7.39 18.16 22.77
CA ASN A 452 -6.58 17.55 23.84
C ASN A 452 -6.10 18.59 24.87
N GLY A 453 -6.96 19.56 25.21
CA GLY A 453 -6.70 20.51 26.29
C GLY A 453 -5.42 21.34 26.08
N GLY A 454 -5.20 21.84 24.88
CA GLY A 454 -4.06 22.67 24.50
C GLY A 454 -2.83 21.92 24.04
N LYS A 455 -2.72 20.62 24.30
CA LYS A 455 -1.56 19.78 23.96
C LYS A 455 -1.66 19.25 22.53
N MET A 456 -0.77 19.70 21.68
CA MET A 456 -0.71 19.31 20.27
C MET A 456 0.02 17.97 20.11
N LEU A 457 -0.65 17.02 19.46
CA LEU A 457 -0.17 15.65 19.30
C LEU A 457 0.40 15.43 17.88
N LYS A 458 1.47 14.64 17.79
CA LYS A 458 1.97 14.11 16.52
C LYS A 458 1.00 13.06 15.99
N PRO A 459 0.51 13.18 14.74
CA PRO A 459 -0.27 12.12 14.13
C PRO A 459 0.54 10.82 14.02
N GLN A 460 -0.04 9.72 14.45
CA GLN A 460 0.65 8.44 14.58
C GLN A 460 -0.12 7.35 13.81
N ILE A 461 0.55 6.64 12.91
CA ILE A 461 -0.03 5.55 12.10
C ILE A 461 0.58 4.18 12.43
N VAL A 462 1.71 4.14 13.15
CA VAL A 462 2.41 2.93 13.58
C VAL A 462 2.50 2.92 15.09
N SER A 463 2.07 1.83 15.73
CA SER A 463 2.11 1.64 17.18
C SER A 463 3.35 0.88 17.63
N LYS A 464 3.78 -0.13 16.87
CA LYS A 464 4.86 -1.04 17.26
C LYS A 464 5.57 -1.62 16.03
N VAL A 465 6.88 -1.80 16.11
CA VAL A 465 7.70 -2.49 15.11
C VAL A 465 8.53 -3.57 15.81
N ILE A 466 8.43 -4.79 15.34
CA ILE A 466 9.29 -5.90 15.76
C ILE A 466 10.26 -6.17 14.62
N SER A 467 11.55 -5.95 14.85
CA SER A 467 12.59 -6.15 13.85
C SER A 467 12.94 -7.64 13.67
N GLN A 468 13.72 -7.96 12.63
CA GLN A 468 14.13 -9.33 12.25
C GLN A 468 14.83 -10.09 13.39
N ASN A 469 15.51 -9.39 14.29
CA ASN A 469 16.20 -9.96 15.46
C ASN A 469 15.32 -10.00 16.73
N GLY A 470 14.00 -9.76 16.60
CA GLY A 470 13.05 -9.76 17.71
C GLY A 470 13.02 -8.49 18.55
N LYS A 471 13.89 -7.50 18.27
CA LYS A 471 13.88 -6.23 19.01
C LYS A 471 12.60 -5.46 18.72
N THR A 472 11.89 -5.09 19.77
CA THR A 472 10.64 -4.33 19.67
C THR A 472 10.88 -2.85 19.90
N LYS A 473 10.34 -2.00 18.99
CA LYS A 473 10.23 -0.56 19.16
C LYS A 473 8.74 -0.19 19.26
N VAL A 474 8.34 0.38 20.39
CA VAL A 474 6.98 0.89 20.60
C VAL A 474 6.99 2.40 20.37
N TYR A 475 6.00 2.88 19.64
CA TYR A 475 5.76 4.30 19.40
C TYR A 475 4.69 4.76 20.39
N LYS A 476 5.07 5.62 21.32
CA LYS A 476 4.14 6.20 22.31
C LYS A 476 3.53 7.50 21.76
N PRO A 477 2.35 7.92 22.24
CA PRO A 477 1.81 9.25 21.96
C PRO A 477 2.85 10.34 22.25
N GLU A 478 3.03 11.27 21.31
CA GLU A 478 4.04 12.32 21.39
C GLU A 478 3.36 13.69 21.37
N VAL A 479 3.58 14.49 22.41
CA VAL A 479 3.17 15.90 22.46
C VAL A 479 4.28 16.72 21.80
N VAL A 480 3.96 17.38 20.70
CA VAL A 480 4.92 18.16 19.88
C VAL A 480 4.85 19.67 20.18
N GLY A 481 3.95 20.09 21.04
CA GLY A 481 3.80 21.47 21.48
C GLY A 481 2.55 21.69 22.32
N GLN A 482 2.46 22.88 22.89
CA GLN A 482 1.24 23.34 23.59
C GLN A 482 1.00 24.80 23.20
N PRO A 483 0.39 25.02 22.00
CA PRO A 483 0.17 26.37 21.47
C PRO A 483 -0.84 27.18 22.25
N ILE A 484 -1.78 26.53 22.96
CA ILE A 484 -2.87 27.15 23.73
C ILE A 484 -3.05 26.49 25.09
N SER A 485 -3.74 27.16 25.99
CA SER A 485 -4.11 26.63 27.32
C SER A 485 -5.31 25.68 27.20
N LYS A 486 -5.58 24.94 28.27
CA LYS A 486 -6.76 24.09 28.37
C LYS A 486 -8.06 24.88 28.32
N GLU A 487 -8.08 26.06 28.97
CA GLU A 487 -9.20 26.99 29.01
C GLU A 487 -9.51 27.54 27.61
N THR A 488 -8.48 27.94 26.85
CA THR A 488 -8.62 28.37 25.46
C THR A 488 -9.19 27.25 24.60
N ALA A 489 -8.68 26.02 24.74
CA ALA A 489 -9.17 24.86 24.01
C ALA A 489 -10.67 24.61 24.29
N ALA A 490 -11.10 24.70 25.56
CA ALA A 490 -12.50 24.55 25.92
C ALA A 490 -13.40 25.63 25.31
N GLN A 491 -12.96 26.90 25.25
CA GLN A 491 -13.71 27.99 24.64
C GLN A 491 -13.83 27.79 23.11
N VAL A 492 -12.79 27.28 22.45
CA VAL A 492 -12.86 26.98 21.01
C VAL A 492 -13.84 25.82 20.75
N ILE A 493 -13.81 24.76 21.55
CA ILE A 493 -14.78 23.65 21.45
C ILE A 493 -16.20 24.16 21.64
N ASP A 494 -16.41 25.06 22.61
CA ASP A 494 -17.74 25.67 22.85
C ASP A 494 -18.20 26.45 21.61
N ALA A 495 -17.35 27.29 21.01
CA ALA A 495 -17.66 27.96 19.76
C ALA A 495 -17.97 26.97 18.61
N MET A 496 -17.28 25.81 18.55
CA MET A 496 -17.57 24.76 17.57
C MET A 496 -18.92 24.06 17.83
N ARG A 497 -19.42 23.99 19.08
CA ARG A 497 -20.79 23.53 19.40
C ARG A 497 -21.85 24.44 18.80
N HIS A 498 -21.63 25.75 18.84
CA HIS A 498 -22.54 26.73 18.25
C HIS A 498 -22.69 26.55 16.75
N VAL A 499 -21.66 26.10 16.04
CA VAL A 499 -21.71 25.76 14.60
C VAL A 499 -22.78 24.70 14.30
N VAL A 500 -23.00 23.74 15.22
CA VAL A 500 -23.95 22.61 15.06
C VAL A 500 -25.34 22.96 15.63
N ASN A 501 -25.39 23.71 16.75
CA ASN A 501 -26.60 23.81 17.56
C ASN A 501 -27.38 25.11 17.31
N ASP A 502 -26.70 26.20 16.87
CA ASP A 502 -27.39 27.44 16.49
C ASP A 502 -28.19 27.18 15.20
N GLU A 503 -29.41 27.72 15.13
CA GLU A 503 -30.29 27.55 13.94
C GLU A 503 -29.65 28.08 12.66
N ASP A 504 -28.86 29.16 12.78
CA ASP A 504 -28.13 29.80 11.69
C ASP A 504 -26.69 29.25 11.54
N GLY A 505 -26.30 28.26 12.31
CA GLY A 505 -24.98 27.64 12.27
C GLY A 505 -24.71 26.86 10.99
N THR A 506 -23.47 26.94 10.46
CA THR A 506 -23.11 26.28 9.17
C THR A 506 -22.99 24.76 9.27
N GLY A 507 -23.07 24.18 10.47
CA GLY A 507 -22.91 22.75 10.72
C GLY A 507 -24.16 22.00 11.14
N VAL A 508 -25.36 22.58 11.01
CA VAL A 508 -26.63 21.95 11.43
C VAL A 508 -26.84 20.57 10.80
N ALA A 509 -26.38 20.35 9.55
CA ALA A 509 -26.47 19.07 8.86
C ALA A 509 -25.75 17.92 9.60
N TYR A 510 -24.74 18.22 10.42
CA TYR A 510 -23.96 17.25 11.17
C TYR A 510 -24.58 16.89 12.52
N LYS A 511 -25.64 17.55 12.95
CA LYS A 511 -26.29 17.29 14.24
C LYS A 511 -26.63 15.81 14.43
N MET A 512 -26.23 15.25 15.57
CA MET A 512 -26.44 13.85 15.93
C MET A 512 -27.23 13.80 17.25
N PRO A 513 -28.45 13.23 17.25
CA PRO A 513 -29.25 13.12 18.48
C PRO A 513 -28.48 12.37 19.58
N GLY A 514 -28.44 12.96 20.79
CA GLY A 514 -27.78 12.35 21.94
C GLY A 514 -26.24 12.42 21.94
N VAL A 515 -25.62 13.00 20.94
CA VAL A 515 -24.17 13.18 20.87
C VAL A 515 -23.80 14.63 21.09
N ASP A 516 -22.95 14.90 22.10
CA ASP A 516 -22.33 16.22 22.31
C ASP A 516 -21.24 16.42 21.23
N LEU A 517 -21.58 17.14 20.17
CA LEU A 517 -20.74 17.27 18.98
C LEU A 517 -20.29 18.73 18.79
N ALA A 518 -19.03 18.90 18.46
CA ALA A 518 -18.43 20.17 18.05
C ALA A 518 -17.84 20.03 16.63
N VAL A 519 -18.25 20.89 15.70
CA VAL A 519 -17.72 20.86 14.31
C VAL A 519 -17.30 22.22 13.81
N LYS A 520 -16.51 22.24 12.74
CA LYS A 520 -16.31 23.40 11.88
C LYS A 520 -16.33 22.95 10.41
N THR A 521 -17.20 23.56 9.64
CA THR A 521 -17.28 23.38 8.19
C THR A 521 -16.26 24.26 7.47
N GLY A 522 -15.81 23.80 6.33
CA GLY A 522 -14.90 24.51 5.45
C GLY A 522 -15.37 24.49 4.00
N THR A 523 -15.25 25.64 3.36
CA THR A 523 -15.40 25.80 1.91
C THR A 523 -14.22 26.64 1.46
N GLY A 524 -13.33 26.06 0.68
CA GLY A 524 -12.15 26.70 0.12
C GLY A 524 -12.30 26.84 -1.37
N GLN A 525 -11.92 27.98 -1.93
CA GLN A 525 -11.78 28.15 -3.37
C GLN A 525 -10.53 27.38 -3.83
N ILE A 526 -10.52 26.92 -5.07
CA ILE A 526 -9.38 26.19 -5.63
C ILE A 526 -8.59 27.17 -6.49
N ALA A 527 -7.30 27.30 -6.21
CA ALA A 527 -6.38 28.14 -6.97
C ALA A 527 -6.35 27.72 -8.46
N SER A 528 -6.38 28.70 -9.35
CA SER A 528 -6.24 28.50 -10.79
C SER A 528 -4.75 28.46 -11.17
N PRO A 529 -4.32 27.57 -12.06
CA PRO A 529 -2.96 27.60 -12.61
C PRO A 529 -2.60 28.91 -13.34
N GLN A 530 -3.60 29.66 -13.75
CA GLN A 530 -3.46 30.98 -14.42
C GLN A 530 -3.45 32.14 -13.43
N GLY A 531 -3.49 31.88 -12.14
CA GLY A 531 -3.63 32.89 -11.08
C GLY A 531 -5.08 33.11 -10.67
N GLY A 532 -5.29 33.56 -9.43
CA GLY A 532 -6.63 33.71 -8.83
C GLY A 532 -7.27 32.34 -8.50
N TYR A 533 -8.60 32.31 -8.49
CA TYR A 533 -9.38 31.11 -8.12
C TYR A 533 -10.28 30.67 -9.29
N LEU A 534 -10.52 29.34 -9.34
CA LEU A 534 -11.49 28.75 -10.26
C LEU A 534 -12.89 29.24 -9.90
N THR A 535 -13.75 29.41 -10.89
CA THR A 535 -15.16 29.86 -10.76
C THR A 535 -16.12 28.71 -11.05
N GLY A 536 -17.36 28.79 -10.54
CA GLY A 536 -18.42 27.79 -10.70
C GLY A 536 -18.58 26.89 -9.49
N ASP A 537 -19.81 26.41 -9.23
CA ASP A 537 -20.24 25.74 -8.01
C ASP A 537 -19.52 24.39 -7.74
N SER A 538 -19.01 23.74 -8.78
CA SER A 538 -18.23 22.50 -8.66
C SER A 538 -16.74 22.73 -8.38
N ASN A 539 -16.25 24.01 -8.37
CA ASN A 539 -14.84 24.34 -8.25
C ASN A 539 -14.43 24.74 -6.82
N TYR A 540 -14.93 24.02 -5.84
CA TYR A 540 -14.61 24.22 -4.43
C TYR A 540 -14.02 22.94 -3.81
N SER A 541 -13.29 23.16 -2.72
CA SER A 541 -12.92 22.12 -1.75
C SER A 541 -13.80 22.30 -0.51
N PHE A 542 -14.62 21.30 -0.21
CA PHE A 542 -15.48 21.26 0.97
C PHE A 542 -14.84 20.39 2.03
N SER A 543 -14.91 20.83 3.28
CA SER A 543 -14.30 20.09 4.39
C SER A 543 -15.12 20.20 5.68
N VAL A 544 -14.89 19.30 6.60
CA VAL A 544 -15.40 19.36 7.95
C VAL A 544 -14.38 18.77 8.91
N ALA A 545 -14.18 19.44 10.04
CA ALA A 545 -13.49 18.93 11.21
C ALA A 545 -14.48 18.82 12.35
N GLY A 546 -14.57 17.65 12.97
CA GLY A 546 -15.45 17.46 14.13
C GLY A 546 -14.82 16.69 15.24
N VAL A 547 -15.28 16.96 16.44
CA VAL A 547 -14.79 16.41 17.71
C VAL A 547 -15.96 15.86 18.51
N ALA A 548 -15.87 14.64 19.00
CA ALA A 548 -16.91 14.03 19.83
C ALA A 548 -16.32 13.07 20.89
N PRO A 549 -16.94 12.97 22.09
CA PRO A 549 -17.86 13.96 22.66
C PRO A 549 -17.15 15.29 22.85
N ALA A 550 -17.85 16.43 22.70
CA ALA A 550 -17.20 17.74 22.82
C ALA A 550 -16.82 18.06 24.29
N SER A 551 -17.52 17.50 25.30
CA SER A 551 -17.21 17.63 26.70
C SER A 551 -15.93 16.92 27.14
N ASP A 552 -15.62 15.77 26.53
CA ASP A 552 -14.39 15.02 26.73
C ASP A 552 -13.96 14.34 25.39
N PRO A 553 -13.26 15.08 24.52
CA PRO A 553 -12.95 14.60 23.19
C PRO A 553 -12.23 13.26 23.16
N GLN A 554 -12.84 12.26 22.49
CA GLN A 554 -12.26 10.95 22.25
C GLN A 554 -11.79 10.83 20.81
N TYR A 555 -12.53 11.44 19.88
CA TYR A 555 -12.26 11.35 18.43
C TYR A 555 -12.24 12.71 17.77
N VAL A 556 -11.37 12.82 16.78
CA VAL A 556 -11.36 13.87 15.76
C VAL A 556 -11.61 13.20 14.41
N LEU A 557 -12.63 13.64 13.69
CA LEU A 557 -12.90 13.20 12.32
C LEU A 557 -12.73 14.39 11.37
N TYR A 558 -11.84 14.23 10.40
CA TYR A 558 -11.58 15.20 9.35
C TYR A 558 -11.94 14.61 8.00
N LEU A 559 -12.77 15.33 7.25
CA LEU A 559 -13.16 14.98 5.89
C LEU A 559 -12.89 16.17 4.97
N ALA A 560 -12.43 15.91 3.76
CA ALA A 560 -12.37 16.88 2.68
C ALA A 560 -12.83 16.25 1.36
N MET A 561 -13.56 17.03 0.54
CA MET A 561 -14.10 16.64 -0.77
C MET A 561 -13.80 17.75 -1.77
N LYS A 562 -13.12 17.42 -2.86
CA LYS A 562 -12.68 18.37 -3.88
C LYS A 562 -13.46 18.17 -5.16
N GLN A 563 -14.02 19.25 -5.70
CA GLN A 563 -14.65 19.31 -7.02
C GLN A 563 -15.65 18.15 -7.27
N PRO A 564 -16.76 18.04 -6.51
CA PRO A 564 -17.81 17.07 -6.82
C PRO A 564 -18.41 17.39 -8.20
N GLN A 565 -18.47 16.39 -9.08
CA GLN A 565 -18.95 16.58 -10.45
C GLN A 565 -20.48 16.48 -10.56
N LYS A 566 -21.12 15.81 -9.59
CA LYS A 566 -22.57 15.64 -9.49
C LYS A 566 -23.07 16.13 -8.13
N MET A 567 -23.30 17.43 -8.00
CA MET A 567 -23.88 18.01 -6.77
C MET A 567 -25.41 18.03 -6.86
N THR A 568 -26.06 16.99 -6.34
CA THR A 568 -27.53 16.90 -6.27
C THR A 568 -28.09 17.37 -4.93
N GLU A 569 -27.25 17.67 -3.97
CA GLU A 569 -27.57 18.18 -2.64
C GLU A 569 -26.38 19.01 -2.09
N PRO A 570 -26.60 19.82 -1.03
CA PRO A 570 -25.54 20.64 -0.44
C PRO A 570 -24.33 19.80 0.00
N ALA A 571 -23.12 20.34 -0.16
CA ALA A 571 -21.87 19.65 0.17
C ALA A 571 -21.81 19.20 1.65
N GLU A 572 -22.41 19.98 2.55
CA GLU A 572 -22.52 19.66 3.96
C GLU A 572 -23.34 18.39 4.21
N SER A 573 -24.43 18.19 3.44
CA SER A 573 -25.25 16.97 3.50
C SER A 573 -24.48 15.76 2.97
N ILE A 574 -23.73 15.93 1.88
CA ILE A 574 -22.87 14.88 1.32
C ILE A 574 -21.81 14.46 2.34
N LEU A 575 -21.07 15.39 2.92
CA LEU A 575 -20.06 15.08 3.93
C LEU A 575 -20.67 14.53 5.22
N ALA A 576 -21.87 15.00 5.61
CA ALA A 576 -22.59 14.50 6.79
C ALA A 576 -23.00 13.02 6.63
N SER A 577 -23.22 12.54 5.39
CA SER A 577 -23.53 11.14 5.10
C SER A 577 -22.35 10.19 5.40
N ILE A 578 -21.11 10.71 5.42
CA ILE A 578 -19.92 9.98 5.89
C ILE A 578 -19.70 10.26 7.36
N PHE A 579 -19.74 11.54 7.77
CA PHE A 579 -19.34 12.00 9.08
C PHE A 579 -20.17 11.37 10.20
N LYS A 580 -21.50 11.45 10.11
CA LYS A 580 -22.40 11.00 11.19
C LYS A 580 -22.29 9.50 11.45
N PRO A 581 -22.46 8.61 10.48
CA PRO A 581 -22.34 7.18 10.72
C PRO A 581 -20.94 6.78 11.18
N MET A 582 -19.86 7.41 10.63
CA MET A 582 -18.50 7.12 11.03
C MET A 582 -18.21 7.52 12.48
N MET A 583 -18.64 8.72 12.90
CA MET A 583 -18.47 9.20 14.26
C MET A 583 -19.29 8.36 15.25
N GLN A 584 -20.54 8.01 14.90
CA GLN A 584 -21.36 7.13 15.72
C GLN A 584 -20.67 5.77 15.92
N ARG A 585 -20.19 5.16 14.85
CA ARG A 585 -19.49 3.87 14.91
C ARG A 585 -18.25 3.93 15.80
N ALA A 586 -17.49 5.03 15.74
CA ALA A 586 -16.32 5.23 16.60
C ALA A 586 -16.71 5.32 18.08
N LEU A 587 -17.75 6.09 18.41
CA LEU A 587 -18.26 6.24 19.79
C LEU A 587 -18.78 4.91 20.34
N ASP A 588 -19.54 4.14 19.53
CA ASP A 588 -20.06 2.83 19.93
C ASP A 588 -18.92 1.83 20.22
N THR A 589 -17.82 1.90 19.47
CA THR A 589 -16.64 1.06 19.70
C THR A 589 -15.98 1.34 21.05
N THR A 590 -15.94 2.60 21.48
CA THR A 590 -15.42 2.97 22.82
C THR A 590 -16.34 2.52 23.94
N ALA A 591 -17.65 2.70 23.79
CA ALA A 591 -18.65 2.32 24.81
C ALA A 591 -18.63 0.80 25.12
N ASN A 592 -18.29 -0.02 24.12
CA ASN A 592 -18.22 -1.48 24.23
C ASN A 592 -16.87 -2.02 24.74
N GLY A 593 -15.93 -1.15 25.15
CA GLY A 593 -14.73 -1.52 25.92
C GLY A 593 -13.69 -2.37 25.18
N ALA A 594 -13.57 -2.26 23.86
CA ALA A 594 -12.57 -3.00 23.09
C ALA A 594 -11.16 -2.37 23.22
N VAL A 595 -10.52 -2.53 24.36
CA VAL A 595 -9.05 -2.43 24.48
C VAL A 595 -8.52 -3.83 24.19
N ALA A 596 -7.95 -4.04 23.00
CA ALA A 596 -7.20 -5.26 22.74
C ALA A 596 -5.90 -5.23 23.54
N ASP A 597 -5.86 -6.02 24.61
CA ASP A 597 -4.67 -6.29 25.39
C ASP A 597 -3.70 -7.12 24.53
N ASP A 598 -2.39 -6.81 24.58
CA ASP A 598 -1.32 -7.53 23.84
C ASP A 598 -1.23 -9.03 24.25
N THR A 599 -1.96 -9.43 25.30
CA THR A 599 -2.08 -10.81 25.80
C THR A 599 -3.01 -11.69 24.95
N ASN A 600 -3.81 -11.10 24.05
CA ASN A 600 -4.82 -11.83 23.26
C ASN A 600 -4.36 -12.22 21.84
N THR A 601 -3.06 -12.31 21.59
CA THR A 601 -2.51 -12.76 20.30
C THR A 601 -1.72 -14.06 20.44
N ALA A 602 -1.80 -14.92 19.43
CA ALA A 602 -0.97 -16.12 19.31
C ALA A 602 -0.27 -16.17 17.96
N THR A 603 0.84 -16.91 17.91
CA THR A 603 1.55 -17.20 16.66
C THR A 603 0.88 -18.38 15.97
N ILE A 604 0.50 -18.21 14.70
CA ILE A 604 -0.14 -19.28 13.91
C ILE A 604 0.84 -20.44 13.70
N PRO A 605 0.52 -21.67 14.15
CA PRO A 605 1.36 -22.85 13.99
C PRO A 605 1.59 -23.21 12.52
N ALA A 606 2.71 -23.87 12.23
CA ALA A 606 3.00 -24.43 10.90
C ALA A 606 2.27 -25.77 10.75
N VAL A 607 1.20 -25.79 9.97
CA VAL A 607 0.38 -27.00 9.75
C VAL A 607 0.33 -27.45 8.28
N THR A 608 1.06 -26.79 7.40
CA THR A 608 1.24 -27.23 6.00
C THR A 608 1.94 -28.59 5.97
N ASN A 609 1.45 -29.50 5.14
CA ASN A 609 1.85 -30.91 5.04
C ASN A 609 1.46 -31.83 6.23
N ALA A 610 0.80 -31.32 7.25
CA ALA A 610 0.25 -32.14 8.33
C ALA A 610 -1.07 -32.84 7.90
N ALA A 611 -1.42 -33.91 8.63
CA ALA A 611 -2.76 -34.48 8.54
C ALA A 611 -3.81 -33.45 8.98
N LEU A 612 -4.97 -33.40 8.31
CA LEU A 612 -5.99 -32.38 8.57
C LEU A 612 -6.42 -32.36 10.04
N THR A 613 -6.63 -33.54 10.65
CA THR A 613 -7.02 -33.65 12.06
C THR A 613 -5.98 -33.06 13.02
N THR A 614 -4.69 -33.35 12.78
CA THR A 614 -3.57 -32.80 13.55
C THR A 614 -3.47 -31.29 13.39
N ALA A 615 -3.64 -30.79 12.15
CA ALA A 615 -3.63 -29.38 11.83
C ALA A 615 -4.75 -28.62 12.55
N GLN A 616 -5.96 -29.15 12.52
CA GLN A 616 -7.11 -28.58 13.21
C GLN A 616 -6.93 -28.56 14.72
N ALA A 617 -6.41 -29.65 15.30
CA ALA A 617 -6.13 -29.72 16.74
C ALA A 617 -5.07 -28.69 17.17
N SER A 618 -3.96 -28.59 16.43
CA SER A 618 -2.88 -27.63 16.72
C SER A 618 -3.36 -26.17 16.65
N LEU A 619 -4.17 -25.82 15.66
CA LEU A 619 -4.72 -24.46 15.52
C LEU A 619 -5.77 -24.14 16.60
N LYS A 620 -6.63 -25.10 16.94
CA LYS A 620 -7.60 -24.96 18.05
C LYS A 620 -6.91 -24.81 19.40
N GLN A 621 -5.83 -25.59 19.64
CA GLN A 621 -5.02 -25.45 20.86
C GLN A 621 -4.37 -24.06 20.98
N ALA A 622 -4.05 -23.44 19.83
CA ALA A 622 -3.55 -22.06 19.76
C ALA A 622 -4.69 -21.01 19.74
N ASN A 623 -5.94 -21.41 20.03
CA ASN A 623 -7.14 -20.57 20.06
C ASN A 623 -7.48 -19.87 18.74
N PHE A 624 -7.29 -20.55 17.60
CA PHE A 624 -7.74 -20.08 16.29
C PHE A 624 -8.99 -20.81 15.81
N ASP A 625 -9.88 -20.07 15.13
CA ASP A 625 -10.94 -20.66 14.32
C ASP A 625 -10.34 -21.34 13.08
N VAL A 626 -10.89 -22.51 12.70
CA VAL A 626 -10.37 -23.25 11.56
C VAL A 626 -11.48 -23.52 10.56
N ALA A 627 -11.26 -23.11 9.31
CA ALA A 627 -12.11 -23.45 8.20
C ALA A 627 -11.33 -24.27 7.16
N THR A 628 -11.96 -25.33 6.65
CA THR A 628 -11.34 -26.23 5.69
C THR A 628 -11.94 -26.03 4.31
N VAL A 629 -11.09 -25.95 3.29
CA VAL A 629 -11.45 -25.90 1.88
C VAL A 629 -10.97 -27.18 1.21
N GLY A 630 -11.91 -27.99 0.76
CA GLY A 630 -11.65 -29.27 0.09
C GLY A 630 -11.87 -30.50 0.96
N THR A 631 -11.96 -31.66 0.31
CA THR A 631 -12.36 -32.95 0.90
C THR A 631 -11.18 -33.85 1.29
N GLY A 632 -9.94 -33.34 1.16
CA GLY A 632 -8.74 -34.13 1.44
C GLY A 632 -8.43 -34.26 2.93
N ASN A 633 -7.53 -35.17 3.27
CA ASN A 633 -7.09 -35.46 4.63
C ASN A 633 -5.73 -34.87 5.01
N LYS A 634 -5.08 -34.15 4.08
CA LYS A 634 -3.76 -33.52 4.28
C LYS A 634 -3.82 -32.04 3.91
N VAL A 635 -3.29 -31.18 4.77
CA VAL A 635 -3.19 -29.74 4.52
C VAL A 635 -2.09 -29.47 3.50
N VAL A 636 -2.41 -28.68 2.48
CA VAL A 636 -1.49 -28.30 1.41
C VAL A 636 -1.14 -26.83 1.43
N GLN A 637 -2.02 -26.01 1.99
CA GLN A 637 -1.79 -24.58 2.22
C GLN A 637 -2.60 -24.12 3.41
N GLN A 638 -2.09 -23.10 4.12
CA GLN A 638 -2.80 -22.40 5.18
C GLN A 638 -2.74 -20.89 4.95
N LEU A 639 -3.79 -20.17 5.30
CA LEU A 639 -3.83 -18.72 5.36
C LEU A 639 -4.54 -18.26 6.65
N PRO A 640 -3.94 -17.34 7.42
CA PRO A 640 -2.61 -16.73 7.25
C PRO A 640 -1.46 -17.73 7.32
N THR A 641 -0.28 -17.31 6.86
CA THR A 641 0.91 -18.18 6.86
C THR A 641 1.41 -18.47 8.28
N SER A 642 2.11 -19.60 8.44
CA SER A 642 2.73 -19.96 9.72
C SER A 642 3.72 -18.90 10.20
N GLY A 643 3.79 -18.68 11.51
CA GLY A 643 4.65 -17.67 12.13
C GLY A 643 4.02 -16.26 12.18
N THR A 644 2.87 -16.04 11.54
CA THR A 644 2.11 -14.80 11.66
C THR A 644 1.47 -14.73 13.05
N LYS A 645 1.54 -13.57 13.73
CA LYS A 645 0.76 -13.32 14.93
C LYS A 645 -0.65 -12.88 14.53
N ALA A 646 -1.66 -13.46 15.15
CA ALA A 646 -3.05 -13.08 14.96
C ALA A 646 -3.81 -13.17 16.30
N LEU A 647 -4.95 -12.48 16.38
CA LEU A 647 -5.82 -12.54 17.56
C LEU A 647 -6.34 -13.95 17.79
N HIS A 648 -6.53 -14.34 19.05
CA HIS A 648 -7.33 -15.50 19.40
C HIS A 648 -8.71 -15.40 18.74
N GLY A 649 -9.23 -16.52 18.23
CA GLY A 649 -10.48 -16.56 17.47
C GLY A 649 -10.37 -16.12 16.01
N SER A 650 -9.21 -15.62 15.54
CA SER A 650 -9.02 -15.34 14.12
C SER A 650 -9.13 -16.61 13.29
N ARG A 651 -9.74 -16.49 12.08
CA ARG A 651 -9.95 -17.64 11.21
C ARG A 651 -8.72 -17.98 10.38
N VAL A 652 -8.25 -19.24 10.50
CA VAL A 652 -7.21 -19.83 9.67
C VAL A 652 -7.86 -20.76 8.66
N LEU A 653 -7.60 -20.50 7.38
CA LEU A 653 -8.11 -21.31 6.28
C LEU A 653 -7.10 -22.40 5.91
N LEU A 654 -7.57 -23.62 5.81
CA LEU A 654 -6.79 -24.80 5.42
C LEU A 654 -7.26 -25.30 4.06
N LEU A 655 -6.40 -25.27 3.06
CA LEU A 655 -6.63 -25.97 1.79
C LEU A 655 -6.11 -27.40 1.91
N THR A 656 -6.95 -28.36 1.55
CA THR A 656 -6.59 -29.78 1.59
C THR A 656 -6.21 -30.33 0.21
N ASN A 657 -5.66 -31.54 0.19
CA ASN A 657 -5.23 -32.25 -1.03
C ASN A 657 -6.40 -32.88 -1.82
N GLY A 658 -7.65 -32.72 -1.39
CA GLY A 658 -8.86 -33.20 -2.08
C GLY A 658 -9.49 -32.17 -2.99
N ALA A 659 -10.63 -32.55 -3.58
CA ALA A 659 -11.42 -31.63 -4.39
C ALA A 659 -11.91 -30.43 -3.57
N MET A 660 -11.83 -29.25 -4.12
CA MET A 660 -12.25 -28.03 -3.42
C MET A 660 -13.77 -27.98 -3.31
N THR A 661 -14.28 -27.75 -2.11
CA THR A 661 -15.69 -27.55 -1.82
C THR A 661 -15.96 -26.18 -1.25
N MET A 662 -17.13 -25.64 -1.53
CA MET A 662 -17.61 -24.39 -0.96
C MET A 662 -17.83 -24.53 0.53
N PRO A 663 -17.14 -23.78 1.41
CA PRO A 663 -17.48 -23.78 2.84
C PRO A 663 -18.79 -23.01 3.09
N ASP A 664 -19.37 -23.19 4.27
CA ASP A 664 -20.40 -22.27 4.75
C ASP A 664 -19.69 -20.98 5.17
N LEU A 665 -19.95 -19.92 4.40
CA LEU A 665 -19.39 -18.59 4.64
C LEU A 665 -20.25 -17.72 5.55
N THR A 666 -21.44 -18.19 5.98
CA THR A 666 -22.36 -17.39 6.79
C THR A 666 -21.64 -16.85 8.04
N GLY A 667 -21.73 -15.54 8.26
CA GLY A 667 -21.06 -14.87 9.37
C GLY A 667 -19.54 -14.66 9.20
N TRP A 668 -18.94 -15.06 8.05
CA TRP A 668 -17.53 -14.74 7.80
C TRP A 668 -17.35 -13.26 7.52
N SER A 669 -16.25 -12.69 8.00
CA SER A 669 -15.86 -11.33 7.62
C SER A 669 -15.51 -11.24 6.14
N LYS A 670 -15.63 -10.06 5.55
CA LYS A 670 -15.19 -9.82 4.16
C LYS A 670 -13.70 -10.16 3.99
N SER A 671 -12.86 -9.89 4.99
CA SER A 671 -11.45 -10.25 5.03
C SER A 671 -11.23 -11.76 4.91
N ASP A 672 -12.00 -12.58 5.65
CA ASP A 672 -11.90 -14.04 5.58
C ASP A 672 -12.36 -14.58 4.22
N VAL A 673 -13.39 -13.96 3.63
CA VAL A 673 -13.84 -14.33 2.28
C VAL A 673 -12.78 -13.98 1.23
N LEU A 674 -12.08 -12.86 1.37
CA LEU A 674 -10.99 -12.50 0.46
C LEU A 674 -9.81 -13.48 0.58
N LYS A 675 -9.47 -13.94 1.79
CA LYS A 675 -8.51 -15.04 1.99
C LYS A 675 -8.98 -16.34 1.30
N PHE A 676 -10.28 -16.67 1.40
CA PHE A 676 -10.88 -17.82 0.73
C PHE A 676 -10.80 -17.71 -0.79
N VAL A 677 -11.16 -16.55 -1.34
CA VAL A 677 -11.07 -16.26 -2.78
C VAL A 677 -9.63 -16.44 -3.27
N GLN A 678 -8.65 -15.91 -2.55
CA GLN A 678 -7.25 -16.06 -2.88
C GLN A 678 -6.77 -17.51 -2.76
N LEU A 679 -7.13 -18.19 -1.68
CA LEU A 679 -6.74 -19.58 -1.43
C LEU A 679 -7.23 -20.50 -2.56
N THR A 680 -8.44 -20.27 -3.03
CA THR A 680 -9.09 -21.08 -4.08
C THR A 680 -8.75 -20.59 -5.50
N GLY A 681 -8.39 -19.33 -5.68
CA GLY A 681 -8.22 -18.71 -7.00
C GLY A 681 -9.51 -18.57 -7.79
N LYS A 682 -10.67 -18.78 -7.15
CA LYS A 682 -11.99 -18.68 -7.82
C LYS A 682 -12.50 -17.24 -7.79
N LYS A 683 -13.23 -16.85 -8.83
CA LYS A 683 -13.83 -15.51 -8.92
C LYS A 683 -15.22 -15.51 -8.31
N PHE A 684 -15.45 -14.59 -7.39
CA PHE A 684 -16.78 -14.33 -6.80
C PHE A 684 -17.14 -12.87 -6.97
N LYS A 685 -18.43 -12.61 -7.22
CA LYS A 685 -18.97 -11.25 -7.15
C LYS A 685 -19.26 -10.96 -5.68
N LEU A 686 -18.50 -10.04 -5.08
CA LEU A 686 -18.67 -9.59 -3.70
C LEU A 686 -19.58 -8.36 -3.69
N VAL A 687 -20.69 -8.41 -2.92
CA VAL A 687 -21.70 -7.34 -2.87
C VAL A 687 -21.92 -6.90 -1.43
N GLY A 688 -21.65 -5.65 -1.12
CA GLY A 688 -21.74 -5.08 0.22
C GLY A 688 -20.48 -5.26 1.05
N ASP A 689 -20.57 -4.92 2.33
CA ASP A 689 -19.47 -4.96 3.32
C ASP A 689 -19.95 -5.50 4.66
N GLY A 690 -18.99 -5.91 5.51
CA GLY A 690 -19.27 -6.49 6.82
C GLY A 690 -19.18 -8.01 6.83
N PHE A 691 -20.26 -8.68 7.20
CA PHE A 691 -20.30 -10.13 7.36
C PHE A 691 -21.22 -10.80 6.33
N VAL A 692 -20.85 -12.01 5.89
CA VAL A 692 -21.62 -12.76 4.89
C VAL A 692 -23.00 -13.08 5.43
N THR A 693 -24.02 -12.68 4.68
CA THR A 693 -25.43 -13.03 4.94
C THR A 693 -26.00 -14.02 3.93
N GLN A 694 -25.41 -14.08 2.74
CA GLN A 694 -25.88 -14.96 1.67
C GLN A 694 -24.73 -15.35 0.74
N GLN A 695 -24.67 -16.62 0.35
CA GLN A 695 -23.81 -17.15 -0.70
C GLN A 695 -24.67 -17.86 -1.76
N SER A 696 -24.37 -17.65 -3.05
CA SER A 696 -25.15 -18.24 -4.14
C SER A 696 -24.79 -19.70 -4.45
N ILE A 697 -23.60 -20.13 -4.01
CA ILE A 697 -23.16 -21.55 -4.11
C ILE A 697 -23.37 -22.17 -2.75
N ALA A 698 -24.13 -23.26 -2.67
CA ALA A 698 -24.40 -23.93 -1.40
C ALA A 698 -23.11 -24.51 -0.78
N ALA A 699 -23.05 -24.53 0.57
CA ALA A 699 -21.96 -25.20 1.29
C ALA A 699 -21.87 -26.68 0.91
N GLY A 700 -20.66 -27.22 0.82
CA GLY A 700 -20.39 -28.59 0.37
C GLY A 700 -20.34 -28.80 -1.14
N THR A 701 -20.79 -27.84 -1.95
CA THR A 701 -20.75 -27.93 -3.42
C THR A 701 -19.32 -27.90 -3.92
N LEU A 702 -18.98 -28.74 -4.90
CA LEU A 702 -17.69 -28.70 -5.57
C LEU A 702 -17.49 -27.35 -6.27
N LEU A 703 -16.36 -26.71 -5.99
CA LEU A 703 -15.96 -25.46 -6.64
C LEU A 703 -15.39 -25.76 -8.03
N GLY A 704 -16.27 -25.89 -9.01
CA GLY A 704 -15.95 -25.98 -10.44
C GLY A 704 -15.64 -24.59 -11.03
N ASP A 705 -16.00 -24.40 -12.30
CA ASP A 705 -15.82 -23.12 -13.03
C ASP A 705 -16.93 -22.10 -12.78
N THR A 706 -17.84 -22.37 -11.85
CA THR A 706 -18.97 -21.49 -11.52
C THR A 706 -18.51 -20.27 -10.75
N SER A 707 -18.81 -19.09 -11.29
CA SER A 707 -18.71 -17.81 -10.54
C SER A 707 -19.95 -17.67 -9.65
N GLY A 708 -19.72 -17.44 -8.34
CA GLY A 708 -20.78 -17.21 -7.37
C GLY A 708 -20.88 -15.74 -6.96
N THR A 709 -22.00 -15.42 -6.29
CA THR A 709 -22.17 -14.11 -5.61
C THR A 709 -22.18 -14.34 -4.11
N ILE A 710 -21.43 -13.51 -3.37
CA ILE A 710 -21.40 -13.48 -1.91
C ILE A 710 -21.89 -12.11 -1.48
N LYS A 711 -22.96 -12.07 -0.65
CA LYS A 711 -23.52 -10.83 -0.14
C LYS A 711 -23.15 -10.62 1.32
N PHE A 712 -22.78 -9.41 1.63
CA PHE A 712 -22.40 -8.97 2.97
C PHE A 712 -23.41 -7.95 3.50
N LYS A 713 -23.57 -7.90 4.82
CA LYS A 713 -24.29 -6.87 5.54
C LYS A 713 -23.52 -6.52 6.80
N GLN A 714 -23.52 -5.27 7.18
CA GLN A 714 -23.02 -4.87 8.48
C GLN A 714 -23.97 -5.37 9.58
N GLN A 715 -23.39 -5.85 10.66
CA GLN A 715 -24.14 -6.18 11.90
C GLN A 715 -24.45 -4.92 12.66
#